data_ac1e075a67167cd616f86ff2d209b710
#
_entry.id   ac1e075a67167cd616f86ff2d209b710
#
_cell.length_a   1.000
_cell.length_b   1.000
_cell.length_c   1.000
_cell.angle_alpha   90.00
_cell.angle_beta   90.00
_cell.angle_gamma   90.00
#
_symmetry.space_group_name_H-M   'P 1'
#
loop_
_entity.id
_entity.type
_entity.pdbx_description
1 polymer ?
#
loop_
_entity_poly.entity_id
_entity_poly.type
_entity_poly.pdbx_seq_one_letter_code
_entity_poly.pdbx_strand_id
1 'polypeptide(L)'
;MSDEKVTQEYGGAQIQVLEGLDAVRKRPGMYIGSTSSSGLHHLVYEIVDNAIDEALAGFCKHITVTINPGNSITVTDDGRGIPVDIQPQTGKPALEVVFTVLHAGGKFGGGGYKVSGGLHGVGASVVNALSEWLRVRVHKDGLIHEMKFSRGHITQEMTVVGKTDRTGSEITFQPDPEMLDTLEYEYKILHERMREEAFLNAGLAITITDDRGEEPISETMCYEGGIREFAVWCNRNKTPIHNEVIYMSGNKGDASAEIAVQYNDGYNEFLLSFANDVRTPEGGMHETGFKTALTRVLNNYGMKNGIIKGDDKVSGDDCREGITAIISVKLTDAQFEGQTKAKLGNAYIRTLVDQIVNDQLATFFEEHPAIAKIILEKAMMANRAREAARKARDNARRKTGLESGGMPDKLKDCNEKDPALCEIYIVEGDSAAGSANQGRDSRFQAILPMWGKMLNVEKARADRIYGNDKLSPLITALGGGIGEDFDIEKLRYHKIIIMSDADVDGAHIRTLLLTFFFRYMRPLIENGFVYSAVPPLYKLTRGKKTRVAYSDEERDQISAEMRGESNAKIEIQRYKGLGEMNKEELWETTMDPERRTLRRITLEDARRADEVFTILMGEQVEPRKEWIERNAKYAINIDF
;
A
#
# COMPACT_ATOMS: atom_id res chain seq x y z
N MET A 1 -28.17 -17.63 0.21
CA MET A 1 -28.83 -16.70 1.18
C MET A 1 -30.30 -16.77 0.93
N SER A 2 -31.11 -17.23 1.91
CA SER A 2 -32.56 -17.30 1.82
C SER A 2 -33.14 -15.88 1.69
N ASP A 3 -34.03 -15.69 0.73
CA ASP A 3 -34.84 -14.46 0.57
C ASP A 3 -35.83 -14.28 1.75
N GLU A 4 -35.30 -13.98 2.94
CA GLU A 4 -36.13 -13.45 4.01
C GLU A 4 -36.40 -11.96 3.73
N LYS A 5 -37.56 -11.70 3.12
CA LYS A 5 -38.08 -10.34 3.01
C LYS A 5 -38.25 -9.76 4.41
N VAL A 6 -37.61 -8.61 4.65
CA VAL A 6 -37.82 -7.81 5.85
C VAL A 6 -39.32 -7.47 5.93
N THR A 7 -40.02 -8.10 6.87
CA THR A 7 -41.49 -7.96 7.05
C THR A 7 -41.89 -6.83 7.99
N GLN A 8 -40.92 -6.06 8.52
CA GLN A 8 -41.22 -4.90 9.36
C GLN A 8 -41.50 -3.65 8.51
N GLU A 9 -42.60 -2.96 8.81
CA GLU A 9 -42.89 -1.65 8.21
C GLU A 9 -41.76 -0.66 8.52
N TYR A 10 -41.15 -0.08 7.47
CA TYR A 10 -40.13 0.95 7.60
C TYR A 10 -40.77 2.29 7.97
N GLY A 11 -40.76 2.64 9.25
CA GLY A 11 -41.31 3.88 9.80
C GLY A 11 -40.29 4.73 10.52
N GLY A 12 -40.64 5.97 10.87
CA GLY A 12 -39.76 6.93 11.54
C GLY A 12 -39.16 6.43 12.87
N ALA A 13 -39.81 5.50 13.57
CA ALA A 13 -39.31 4.88 14.79
C ALA A 13 -38.09 3.97 14.57
N GLN A 14 -37.81 3.57 13.35
CA GLN A 14 -36.65 2.73 12.98
C GLN A 14 -35.43 3.55 12.57
N ILE A 15 -35.60 4.88 12.43
CA ILE A 15 -34.49 5.80 12.16
C ILE A 15 -33.80 6.09 13.49
N GLN A 16 -32.59 5.55 13.68
CA GLN A 16 -31.75 5.83 14.83
C GLN A 16 -30.90 7.07 14.56
N VAL A 17 -31.03 8.08 15.40
CA VAL A 17 -30.13 9.24 15.43
C VAL A 17 -28.99 8.91 16.39
N LEU A 18 -27.76 8.93 15.89
CA LEU A 18 -26.56 8.74 16.70
C LEU A 18 -25.96 10.10 16.96
N GLU A 19 -25.75 10.45 18.22
CA GLU A 19 -25.16 11.72 18.64
C GLU A 19 -23.72 11.52 19.14
N GLY A 20 -22.87 12.51 18.87
CA GLY A 20 -21.50 12.57 19.39
C GLY A 20 -20.62 11.38 19.01
N LEU A 21 -19.84 10.89 19.96
CA LEU A 21 -18.83 9.83 19.74
C LEU A 21 -19.44 8.42 19.64
N ASP A 22 -20.69 8.22 19.99
CA ASP A 22 -21.37 6.92 19.81
C ASP A 22 -21.50 6.53 18.34
N ALA A 23 -21.60 7.53 17.45
CA ALA A 23 -21.60 7.30 16.00
C ALA A 23 -20.29 6.68 15.52
N VAL A 24 -19.15 7.11 16.08
CA VAL A 24 -17.81 6.59 15.79
C VAL A 24 -17.70 5.13 16.24
N ARG A 25 -18.10 4.83 17.46
CA ARG A 25 -18.06 3.48 18.02
C ARG A 25 -18.96 2.51 17.26
N LYS A 26 -20.11 2.97 16.77
CA LYS A 26 -21.05 2.13 16.01
C LYS A 26 -20.56 1.81 14.59
N ARG A 27 -19.77 2.71 13.96
CA ARG A 27 -19.23 2.54 12.61
C ARG A 27 -17.78 3.02 12.50
N PRO A 28 -16.83 2.39 13.20
CA PRO A 28 -15.43 2.83 13.22
C PRO A 28 -14.80 2.88 11.83
N GLY A 29 -15.12 1.92 10.95
CA GLY A 29 -14.59 1.87 9.58
C GLY A 29 -14.89 3.12 8.73
N MET A 30 -15.92 3.92 9.05
CA MET A 30 -16.18 5.20 8.37
C MET A 30 -15.13 6.26 8.70
N TYR A 31 -14.46 6.16 9.85
CA TYR A 31 -13.51 7.16 10.35
C TYR A 31 -12.05 6.72 10.21
N ILE A 32 -11.76 5.43 10.39
CA ILE A 32 -10.41 4.87 10.34
C ILE A 32 -10.19 3.89 9.18
N GLY A 33 -11.15 3.78 8.26
CA GLY A 33 -11.07 2.95 7.05
C GLY A 33 -11.33 1.46 7.30
N SER A 34 -10.81 0.89 8.37
CA SER A 34 -11.05 -0.51 8.77
C SER A 34 -10.84 -0.71 10.27
N THR A 35 -11.27 -1.86 10.81
CA THR A 35 -10.99 -2.28 12.20
C THR A 35 -9.77 -3.20 12.31
N SER A 36 -9.13 -3.52 11.19
CA SER A 36 -7.93 -4.36 11.11
C SER A 36 -6.66 -3.62 11.57
N SER A 37 -5.51 -4.25 11.38
CA SER A 37 -4.19 -3.67 11.68
C SER A 37 -4.01 -2.27 11.06
N SER A 38 -4.53 -2.00 9.84
CA SER A 38 -4.41 -0.68 9.21
C SER A 38 -5.17 0.40 9.97
N GLY A 39 -6.39 0.12 10.46
CA GLY A 39 -7.16 1.05 11.28
C GLY A 39 -6.55 1.27 12.65
N LEU A 40 -5.95 0.24 13.26
CA LEU A 40 -5.20 0.37 14.50
C LEU A 40 -4.03 1.37 14.37
N HIS A 41 -3.21 1.23 13.32
CA HIS A 41 -2.10 2.15 13.06
C HIS A 41 -2.58 3.56 12.71
N HIS A 42 -3.74 3.69 12.08
CA HIS A 42 -4.34 4.97 11.74
C HIS A 42 -4.64 5.84 12.98
N LEU A 43 -4.99 5.24 14.12
CA LEU A 43 -5.16 5.98 15.39
C LEU A 43 -3.89 6.73 15.79
N VAL A 44 -2.72 6.13 15.58
CA VAL A 44 -1.42 6.77 15.86
C VAL A 44 -1.21 7.94 14.89
N TYR A 45 -1.51 7.73 13.60
CA TYR A 45 -1.34 8.78 12.57
C TYR A 45 -2.17 10.02 12.89
N GLU A 46 -3.42 9.88 13.34
CA GLU A 46 -4.29 11.00 13.68
C GLU A 46 -3.72 11.87 14.82
N ILE A 47 -3.05 11.27 15.80
CA ILE A 47 -2.40 12.02 16.89
C ILE A 47 -1.07 12.64 16.42
N VAL A 48 -0.27 11.90 15.65
CA VAL A 48 1.00 12.39 15.10
C VAL A 48 0.75 13.55 14.12
N ASP A 49 -0.26 13.46 13.26
CA ASP A 49 -0.63 14.51 12.31
C ASP A 49 -0.96 15.83 13.03
N ASN A 50 -1.51 15.79 14.25
CA ASN A 50 -1.71 17.00 15.05
C ASN A 50 -0.39 17.62 15.52
N ALA A 51 0.61 16.82 15.86
CA ALA A 51 1.94 17.29 16.21
C ALA A 51 2.70 17.80 14.96
N ILE A 52 2.52 17.17 13.80
CA ILE A 52 3.04 17.63 12.51
C ILE A 52 2.42 19.00 12.15
N ASP A 53 1.13 19.21 12.39
CA ASP A 53 0.50 20.52 12.15
C ASP A 53 1.12 21.63 13.02
N GLU A 54 1.56 21.34 14.25
CA GLU A 54 2.36 22.28 15.06
C GLU A 54 3.75 22.54 14.45
N ALA A 55 4.38 21.52 13.84
CA ALA A 55 5.64 21.68 13.14
C ALA A 55 5.48 22.52 11.85
N LEU A 56 4.43 22.28 11.07
CA LEU A 56 4.07 23.08 9.90
C LEU A 56 3.78 24.55 10.26
N ALA A 57 3.22 24.79 11.44
CA ALA A 57 3.02 26.13 11.97
C ALA A 57 4.32 26.75 12.53
N GLY A 58 5.44 26.02 12.58
CA GLY A 58 6.74 26.49 13.02
C GLY A 58 6.98 26.45 14.54
N PHE A 59 6.13 25.76 15.29
CA PHE A 59 6.19 25.73 16.76
C PHE A 59 6.73 24.42 17.34
N CYS A 60 6.73 23.32 16.60
CA CYS A 60 7.24 22.04 17.03
C CYS A 60 8.52 21.68 16.28
N LYS A 61 9.51 21.13 17.00
CA LYS A 61 10.80 20.67 16.45
C LYS A 61 11.10 19.20 16.78
N HIS A 62 10.41 18.67 17.77
CA HIS A 62 10.63 17.28 18.19
C HIS A 62 9.29 16.60 18.53
N ILE A 63 9.08 15.46 17.91
CA ILE A 63 7.94 14.57 18.17
C ILE A 63 8.49 13.23 18.66
N THR A 64 7.90 12.68 19.70
CA THR A 64 8.24 11.34 20.20
C THR A 64 7.01 10.44 20.15
N VAL A 65 7.17 9.24 19.60
CA VAL A 65 6.14 8.20 19.54
C VAL A 65 6.67 6.96 20.27
N THR A 66 5.97 6.51 21.30
CA THR A 66 6.37 5.33 22.08
C THR A 66 5.29 4.28 22.07
N ILE A 67 5.64 3.05 21.67
CA ILE A 67 4.83 1.86 21.85
C ILE A 67 5.16 1.32 23.24
N ASN A 68 4.25 1.51 24.17
CA ASN A 68 4.47 1.11 25.57
C ASN A 68 4.20 -0.39 25.79
N PRO A 69 4.71 -0.98 26.89
CA PRO A 69 4.28 -2.29 27.35
C PRO A 69 2.75 -2.37 27.46
N GLY A 70 2.16 -3.46 26.92
CA GLY A 70 0.70 -3.62 26.87
C GLY A 70 0.02 -2.94 25.67
N ASN A 71 0.81 -2.47 24.68
CA ASN A 71 0.33 -1.89 23.42
C ASN A 71 -0.50 -0.59 23.60
N SER A 72 -0.22 0.23 24.62
CA SER A 72 -0.64 1.63 24.59
C SER A 72 0.37 2.47 23.80
N ILE A 73 -0.07 3.59 23.25
CA ILE A 73 0.78 4.53 22.52
C ILE A 73 0.88 5.84 23.30
N THR A 74 2.08 6.39 23.37
CA THR A 74 2.32 7.76 23.82
C THR A 74 2.89 8.58 22.67
N VAL A 75 2.28 9.70 22.34
CA VAL A 75 2.79 10.70 21.41
C VAL A 75 3.03 11.99 22.21
N THR A 76 4.23 12.54 22.07
CA THR A 76 4.63 13.80 22.73
C THR A 76 5.18 14.76 21.68
N ASP A 77 4.77 16.01 21.74
CA ASP A 77 5.31 17.12 20.94
C ASP A 77 5.85 18.24 21.85
N ASP A 78 6.72 19.07 21.30
CA ASP A 78 7.25 20.29 21.93
C ASP A 78 6.62 21.57 21.36
N GLY A 79 5.41 21.48 20.80
CA GLY A 79 4.65 22.59 20.23
C GLY A 79 4.08 23.55 21.28
N ARG A 80 3.07 24.31 20.88
CA ARG A 80 2.41 25.31 21.76
C ARG A 80 1.55 24.69 22.86
N GLY A 81 1.24 23.39 22.75
CA GLY A 81 0.26 22.71 23.58
C GLY A 81 -1.19 23.04 23.21
N ILE A 82 -2.07 22.06 23.33
CA ILE A 82 -3.50 22.21 23.07
C ILE A 82 -4.05 23.33 23.99
N PRO A 83 -4.94 24.24 23.50
CA PRO A 83 -5.53 25.26 24.34
C PRO A 83 -6.25 24.68 25.56
N VAL A 84 -6.05 25.31 26.73
CA VAL A 84 -6.66 24.89 28.02
C VAL A 84 -7.69 25.89 28.53
N ASP A 85 -7.82 27.04 27.88
CA ASP A 85 -8.82 28.06 28.15
C ASP A 85 -10.24 27.61 27.78
N ILE A 86 -11.24 28.37 28.22
CA ILE A 86 -12.65 28.08 27.94
C ILE A 86 -12.99 28.46 26.51
N GLN A 87 -13.53 27.53 25.75
CA GLN A 87 -14.02 27.77 24.40
C GLN A 87 -15.37 28.54 24.48
N PRO A 88 -15.48 29.74 23.89
CA PRO A 88 -16.60 30.66 24.15
C PRO A 88 -17.96 30.13 23.71
N GLN A 89 -18.06 29.31 22.66
CA GLN A 89 -19.34 28.82 22.15
C GLN A 89 -19.91 27.68 23.00
N THR A 90 -19.04 26.83 23.57
CA THR A 90 -19.44 25.64 24.31
C THR A 90 -19.45 25.88 25.84
N GLY A 91 -18.72 26.89 26.32
CA GLY A 91 -18.50 27.13 27.74
C GLY A 91 -17.64 26.07 28.43
N LYS A 92 -16.98 25.20 27.67
CA LYS A 92 -16.15 24.09 28.14
C LYS A 92 -14.67 24.36 27.88
N PRO A 93 -13.74 23.72 28.64
CA PRO A 93 -12.34 23.78 28.29
C PRO A 93 -12.08 23.36 26.82
N ALA A 94 -11.24 24.07 26.09
CA ALA A 94 -10.94 23.76 24.71
C ALA A 94 -10.37 22.34 24.56
N LEU A 95 -9.56 21.90 25.53
CA LEU A 95 -9.06 20.53 25.63
C LEU A 95 -10.19 19.48 25.63
N GLU A 96 -11.26 19.71 26.41
CA GLU A 96 -12.44 18.84 26.42
C GLU A 96 -13.10 18.80 25.05
N VAL A 97 -13.32 19.97 24.44
CA VAL A 97 -14.00 20.10 23.15
C VAL A 97 -13.27 19.34 22.06
N VAL A 98 -11.93 19.44 22.00
CA VAL A 98 -11.10 18.74 20.98
C VAL A 98 -11.25 17.22 21.05
N PHE A 99 -11.40 16.65 22.25
CA PHE A 99 -11.47 15.20 22.42
C PHE A 99 -12.89 14.64 22.50
N THR A 100 -13.94 15.46 22.68
CA THR A 100 -15.31 14.97 22.86
C THR A 100 -16.30 15.43 21.80
N VAL A 101 -15.95 16.42 20.98
CA VAL A 101 -16.86 16.98 19.98
C VAL A 101 -16.31 16.70 18.59
N LEU A 102 -17.12 16.06 17.73
CA LEU A 102 -16.79 15.88 16.31
C LEU A 102 -16.88 17.23 15.59
N HIS A 103 -16.01 17.42 14.61
CA HIS A 103 -15.90 18.65 13.83
C HIS A 103 -15.58 19.90 14.67
N ALA A 104 -14.77 19.73 15.69
CA ALA A 104 -14.25 20.80 16.53
C ALA A 104 -12.72 20.89 16.40
N GLY A 105 -12.18 22.09 16.26
CA GLY A 105 -10.74 22.30 16.20
C GLY A 105 -10.35 23.68 15.70
N GLY A 106 -9.11 24.11 15.97
CA GLY A 106 -8.55 25.40 15.58
C GLY A 106 -8.21 25.54 14.08
N LYS A 107 -8.54 24.52 13.27
CA LYS A 107 -8.20 24.41 11.86
C LYS A 107 -9.32 24.91 10.91
N PHE A 108 -10.49 25.27 11.45
CA PHE A 108 -11.64 25.80 10.70
C PHE A 108 -11.60 27.34 10.55
N GLY A 109 -10.60 27.90 9.88
CA GLY A 109 -10.59 29.35 9.53
C GLY A 109 -10.23 30.32 10.64
N GLY A 110 -9.79 29.87 11.81
CA GLY A 110 -9.53 30.70 12.98
C GLY A 110 -8.13 31.34 13.08
N GLY A 111 -7.29 31.27 12.05
CA GLY A 111 -5.96 31.90 12.06
C GLY A 111 -4.88 31.15 12.87
N GLY A 112 -5.20 30.01 13.46
CA GLY A 112 -4.23 29.19 14.25
C GLY A 112 -3.26 28.40 13.38
N TYR A 113 -3.70 27.97 12.19
CA TYR A 113 -2.93 27.21 11.22
C TYR A 113 -3.22 27.71 9.80
N LYS A 114 -2.17 27.98 9.02
CA LYS A 114 -2.31 28.32 7.60
C LYS A 114 -2.40 27.08 6.72
N VAL A 115 -1.66 26.04 7.09
CA VAL A 115 -1.62 24.74 6.42
C VAL A 115 -1.82 23.67 7.49
N SER A 116 -2.65 22.70 7.23
CA SER A 116 -2.80 21.53 8.12
C SER A 116 -3.20 20.29 7.34
N GLY A 117 -2.73 19.11 7.78
CA GLY A 117 -3.16 17.81 7.27
C GLY A 117 -4.52 17.39 7.84
N GLY A 118 -4.82 17.82 9.06
CA GLY A 118 -6.07 17.55 9.77
C GLY A 118 -7.19 18.51 9.36
N LEU A 119 -7.96 18.17 8.32
CA LEU A 119 -9.01 19.05 7.75
C LEU A 119 -10.38 18.92 8.41
N HIS A 120 -10.70 17.77 9.00
CA HIS A 120 -12.06 17.43 9.42
C HIS A 120 -12.36 17.71 10.89
N GLY A 121 -11.32 18.00 11.71
CA GLY A 121 -11.48 18.24 13.15
C GLY A 121 -12.08 17.05 13.93
N VAL A 122 -11.77 15.81 13.48
CA VAL A 122 -12.33 14.59 14.08
C VAL A 122 -11.27 13.65 14.65
N GLY A 123 -9.99 13.76 14.24
CA GLY A 123 -8.96 12.77 14.55
C GLY A 123 -8.82 12.49 16.05
N ALA A 124 -8.60 13.51 16.87
CA ALA A 124 -8.43 13.35 18.32
C ALA A 124 -9.68 12.77 18.98
N SER A 125 -10.88 13.20 18.60
CA SER A 125 -12.15 12.69 19.15
C SER A 125 -12.44 11.25 18.69
N VAL A 126 -12.05 10.87 17.47
CA VAL A 126 -12.13 9.50 16.98
C VAL A 126 -11.18 8.57 17.75
N VAL A 127 -9.93 8.98 17.98
CA VAL A 127 -8.99 8.21 18.82
C VAL A 127 -9.54 8.03 20.23
N ASN A 128 -10.11 9.09 20.84
CA ASN A 128 -10.75 8.99 22.15
C ASN A 128 -11.92 8.00 22.13
N ALA A 129 -12.80 8.07 21.14
CA ALA A 129 -13.96 7.18 21.02
C ALA A 129 -13.58 5.70 20.89
N LEU A 130 -12.46 5.40 20.20
CA LEU A 130 -11.98 4.06 19.90
C LEU A 130 -10.91 3.56 20.89
N SER A 131 -10.68 4.31 21.97
CA SER A 131 -9.75 3.93 23.04
C SER A 131 -10.50 3.44 24.29
N GLU A 132 -10.00 2.36 24.89
CA GLU A 132 -10.46 1.90 26.20
C GLU A 132 -10.24 2.99 27.25
N TRP A 133 -9.06 3.61 27.23
CA TRP A 133 -8.75 4.81 27.99
C TRP A 133 -7.80 5.71 27.21
N LEU A 134 -7.91 7.02 27.48
CA LEU A 134 -7.03 8.04 26.90
C LEU A 134 -6.69 9.07 27.97
N ARG A 135 -5.42 9.46 28.03
CA ARG A 135 -4.88 10.49 28.93
C ARG A 135 -4.21 11.58 28.10
N VAL A 136 -4.56 12.81 28.37
CA VAL A 136 -3.92 13.99 27.78
C VAL A 136 -3.25 14.79 28.86
N ARG A 137 -1.99 15.16 28.63
CA ARG A 137 -1.24 16.14 29.41
C ARG A 137 -0.83 17.28 28.52
N VAL A 138 -1.10 18.49 28.92
CA VAL A 138 -0.71 19.70 28.21
C VAL A 138 0.23 20.51 29.07
N HIS A 139 1.42 20.78 28.55
CA HIS A 139 2.44 21.61 29.16
C HIS A 139 2.26 23.04 28.62
N LYS A 140 1.67 23.92 29.43
CA LYS A 140 1.33 25.28 29.00
C LYS A 140 1.35 26.24 30.19
N ASP A 141 1.82 27.46 29.96
CA ASP A 141 1.84 28.57 30.94
C ASP A 141 2.50 28.17 32.29
N GLY A 142 3.54 27.35 32.24
CA GLY A 142 4.28 26.87 33.41
C GLY A 142 3.59 25.75 34.22
N LEU A 143 2.47 25.24 33.73
CA LEU A 143 1.65 24.22 34.39
C LEU A 143 1.45 22.99 33.51
N ILE A 144 1.21 21.84 34.17
CA ILE A 144 0.81 20.59 33.51
C ILE A 144 -0.68 20.40 33.77
N HIS A 145 -1.48 20.51 32.72
CA HIS A 145 -2.90 20.22 32.73
C HIS A 145 -3.14 18.77 32.33
N GLU A 146 -3.89 18.01 33.09
CA GLU A 146 -4.22 16.62 32.77
C GLU A 146 -5.73 16.43 32.67
N MET A 147 -6.17 15.65 31.70
CA MET A 147 -7.54 15.20 31.52
C MET A 147 -7.54 13.72 31.10
N LYS A 148 -8.55 12.96 31.56
CA LYS A 148 -8.66 11.52 31.24
C LYS A 148 -10.03 11.17 30.69
N PHE A 149 -10.03 10.18 29.81
CA PHE A 149 -11.21 9.70 29.13
C PHE A 149 -11.23 8.16 29.12
N SER A 150 -12.41 7.60 28.95
CA SER A 150 -12.61 6.19 28.64
C SER A 150 -13.75 6.05 27.64
N ARG A 151 -13.48 5.38 26.52
CA ARG A 151 -14.46 5.10 25.46
C ARG A 151 -15.21 6.35 24.99
N GLY A 152 -14.50 7.47 24.88
CA GLY A 152 -15.05 8.76 24.47
C GLY A 152 -15.64 9.62 25.62
N HIS A 153 -15.81 9.07 26.82
CA HIS A 153 -16.38 9.77 27.96
C HIS A 153 -15.31 10.29 28.91
N ILE A 154 -15.57 11.45 29.54
CA ILE A 154 -14.67 12.04 30.52
C ILE A 154 -14.72 11.19 31.81
N THR A 155 -13.55 10.75 32.27
CA THR A 155 -13.38 10.05 33.57
C THR A 155 -12.69 10.92 34.62
N GLN A 156 -11.91 11.91 34.16
CA GLN A 156 -11.32 12.94 35.00
C GLN A 156 -11.38 14.28 34.28
N GLU A 157 -12.03 15.26 34.86
CA GLU A 157 -12.04 16.64 34.36
C GLU A 157 -10.62 17.23 34.38
N MET A 158 -10.43 18.32 33.63
CA MET A 158 -9.14 18.97 33.53
C MET A 158 -8.66 19.46 34.89
N THR A 159 -7.49 18.99 35.29
CA THR A 159 -6.83 19.36 36.56
C THR A 159 -5.38 19.71 36.35
N VAL A 160 -4.85 20.59 37.19
CA VAL A 160 -3.41 20.88 37.23
C VAL A 160 -2.71 19.84 38.09
N VAL A 161 -1.78 19.09 37.51
CA VAL A 161 -1.07 17.98 38.18
C VAL A 161 0.41 18.29 38.47
N GLY A 162 0.92 19.39 37.97
CA GLY A 162 2.34 19.76 38.18
C GLY A 162 2.73 21.10 37.57
N LYS A 163 4.01 21.43 37.74
CA LYS A 163 4.67 22.56 37.07
C LYS A 163 5.61 22.06 35.97
N THR A 164 5.88 22.87 34.96
CA THR A 164 6.73 22.52 33.82
C THR A 164 7.46 23.75 33.30
N ASP A 165 8.66 23.56 32.74
CA ASP A 165 9.42 24.58 32.04
C ASP A 165 9.34 24.42 30.51
N ARG A 166 8.66 23.36 30.02
CA ARG A 166 8.46 23.07 28.59
C ARG A 166 7.03 23.38 28.16
N THR A 167 6.82 23.50 26.85
CA THR A 167 5.51 23.53 26.21
C THR A 167 5.28 22.26 25.42
N GLY A 168 4.04 21.98 25.01
CA GLY A 168 3.67 20.87 24.16
C GLY A 168 2.54 20.00 24.72
N SER A 169 2.23 18.95 24.00
CA SER A 169 1.18 18.00 24.43
C SER A 169 1.75 16.59 24.54
N GLU A 170 1.21 15.82 25.48
CA GLU A 170 1.48 14.39 25.65
C GLU A 170 0.14 13.64 25.67
N ILE A 171 -0.08 12.81 24.67
CA ILE A 171 -1.30 12.00 24.53
C ILE A 171 -0.91 10.53 24.66
N THR A 172 -1.51 9.85 25.66
CA THR A 172 -1.35 8.39 25.83
C THR A 172 -2.70 7.73 25.68
N PHE A 173 -2.83 6.71 24.87
CA PHE A 173 -4.07 6.00 24.66
C PHE A 173 -3.88 4.49 24.51
N GLN A 174 -4.87 3.74 24.96
CA GLN A 174 -4.99 2.29 24.80
C GLN A 174 -6.15 2.00 23.86
N PRO A 175 -5.93 1.37 22.70
CA PRO A 175 -7.02 0.98 21.81
C PRO A 175 -8.02 0.04 22.50
N ASP A 176 -9.32 0.20 22.16
CA ASP A 176 -10.39 -0.61 22.75
C ASP A 176 -10.52 -1.97 22.03
N PRO A 177 -10.34 -3.11 22.74
CA PRO A 177 -10.48 -4.45 22.16
C PRO A 177 -11.88 -4.78 21.65
N GLU A 178 -12.91 -4.02 22.08
CA GLU A 178 -14.26 -4.18 21.54
C GLU A 178 -14.45 -3.58 20.14
N MET A 179 -13.53 -2.68 19.72
CA MET A 179 -13.66 -1.91 18.48
C MET A 179 -12.70 -2.35 17.39
N LEU A 180 -11.61 -3.03 17.73
CA LEU A 180 -10.53 -3.37 16.82
C LEU A 180 -10.27 -4.88 16.83
N ASP A 181 -9.96 -5.43 15.65
CA ASP A 181 -9.71 -6.86 15.44
C ASP A 181 -8.37 -7.32 16.03
N THR A 182 -7.43 -6.37 16.20
CA THR A 182 -6.11 -6.58 16.81
C THR A 182 -5.68 -5.35 17.59
N LEU A 183 -4.86 -5.56 18.63
CA LEU A 183 -4.26 -4.47 19.42
C LEU A 183 -2.73 -4.44 19.27
N GLU A 184 -2.16 -5.30 18.44
CA GLU A 184 -0.72 -5.38 18.28
C GLU A 184 -0.22 -4.42 17.22
N TYR A 185 0.57 -3.43 17.65
CA TYR A 185 1.26 -2.51 16.76
C TYR A 185 2.49 -3.15 16.14
N GLU A 186 2.67 -2.97 14.84
CA GLU A 186 3.90 -3.31 14.14
C GLU A 186 4.85 -2.10 14.16
N TYR A 187 5.94 -2.20 14.95
CA TYR A 187 6.98 -1.15 15.02
C TYR A 187 7.43 -0.69 13.63
N LYS A 188 7.65 -1.63 12.71
CA LYS A 188 8.13 -1.33 11.37
C LYS A 188 7.16 -0.43 10.58
N ILE A 189 5.86 -0.62 10.70
CA ILE A 189 4.84 0.18 10.02
C ILE A 189 4.87 1.63 10.54
N LEU A 190 4.85 1.80 11.85
CA LEU A 190 4.93 3.13 12.47
C LEU A 190 6.27 3.82 12.16
N HIS A 191 7.37 3.10 12.25
CA HIS A 191 8.71 3.60 11.97
C HIS A 191 8.85 4.11 10.52
N GLU A 192 8.33 3.37 9.53
CA GLU A 192 8.35 3.80 8.13
C GLU A 192 7.50 5.06 7.92
N ARG A 193 6.34 5.16 8.58
CA ARG A 193 5.50 6.37 8.51
C ARG A 193 6.20 7.57 9.16
N MET A 194 6.79 7.41 10.34
CA MET A 194 7.54 8.48 11.02
C MET A 194 8.72 8.96 10.18
N ARG A 195 9.37 8.06 9.45
CA ARG A 195 10.45 8.42 8.51
C ARG A 195 9.95 9.26 7.35
N GLU A 196 8.80 8.94 6.77
CA GLU A 196 8.18 9.76 5.72
C GLU A 196 7.89 11.17 6.23
N GLU A 197 7.30 11.29 7.42
CA GLU A 197 7.01 12.59 8.04
C GLU A 197 8.27 13.41 8.31
N ALA A 198 9.34 12.77 8.79
CA ALA A 198 10.62 13.44 9.01
C ALA A 198 11.26 13.94 7.70
N PHE A 199 11.10 13.21 6.57
CA PHE A 199 11.55 13.68 5.25
C PHE A 199 10.72 14.83 4.70
N LEU A 200 9.39 14.82 4.93
CA LEU A 200 8.48 15.85 4.43
C LEU A 200 8.64 17.18 5.19
N ASN A 201 9.16 17.13 6.42
CA ASN A 201 9.33 18.27 7.30
C ASN A 201 10.82 18.44 7.65
N ALA A 202 11.57 19.11 6.76
CA ALA A 202 13.01 19.32 6.90
C ALA A 202 13.36 19.93 8.28
N GLY A 203 14.30 19.29 9.00
CA GLY A 203 14.75 19.73 10.32
C GLY A 203 13.83 19.33 11.49
N LEU A 204 12.69 18.68 11.25
CA LEU A 204 11.87 18.10 12.31
C LEU A 204 12.47 16.76 12.77
N ALA A 205 12.75 16.65 14.07
CA ALA A 205 13.20 15.40 14.68
C ALA A 205 11.99 14.56 15.13
N ILE A 206 11.90 13.31 14.66
CA ILE A 206 10.89 12.36 15.11
C ILE A 206 11.58 11.15 15.72
N THR A 207 11.32 10.89 16.99
CA THR A 207 11.83 9.72 17.71
C THR A 207 10.72 8.69 17.82
N ILE A 208 10.98 7.45 17.39
CA ILE A 208 10.09 6.33 17.65
C ILE A 208 10.76 5.30 18.54
N THR A 209 10.04 4.84 19.57
CA THR A 209 10.53 3.86 20.55
C THR A 209 9.53 2.70 20.67
N ASP A 210 10.03 1.48 20.62
CA ASP A 210 9.29 0.27 21.01
C ASP A 210 9.83 -0.20 22.37
N ASP A 211 9.03 0.01 23.42
CA ASP A 211 9.36 -0.31 24.81
C ASP A 211 8.73 -1.62 25.29
N ARG A 212 8.28 -2.48 24.39
CA ARG A 212 7.63 -3.76 24.72
C ARG A 212 8.61 -4.88 25.03
N GLY A 213 9.85 -4.76 24.54
CA GLY A 213 10.91 -5.76 24.74
C GLY A 213 11.68 -5.56 26.03
N GLU A 214 12.59 -6.51 26.35
CA GLU A 214 13.51 -6.36 27.49
C GLU A 214 14.48 -5.17 27.30
N GLU A 215 14.87 -4.89 26.05
CA GLU A 215 15.64 -3.71 25.67
C GLU A 215 14.81 -2.86 24.70
N PRO A 216 14.61 -1.56 25.00
CA PRO A 216 13.89 -0.66 24.09
C PRO A 216 14.61 -0.49 22.76
N ILE A 217 13.85 -0.52 21.67
CA ILE A 217 14.33 -0.18 20.32
C ILE A 217 13.94 1.27 20.06
N SER A 218 14.92 2.16 19.87
CA SER A 218 14.64 3.58 19.66
C SER A 218 15.49 4.13 18.50
N GLU A 219 14.85 4.91 17.62
CA GLU A 219 15.51 5.63 16.52
C GLU A 219 14.97 7.06 16.45
N THR A 220 15.88 8.01 16.28
CA THR A 220 15.54 9.42 15.99
C THR A 220 15.88 9.73 14.55
N MET A 221 14.91 10.21 13.81
CA MET A 221 14.99 10.57 12.40
C MET A 221 14.86 12.09 12.25
N CYS A 222 15.84 12.71 11.58
CA CYS A 222 15.85 14.13 11.28
C CYS A 222 16.63 14.34 9.96
N TYR A 223 15.99 14.95 8.96
CA TYR A 223 16.54 15.09 7.61
C TYR A 223 16.53 16.57 7.19
N GLU A 224 17.71 17.19 7.21
CA GLU A 224 17.85 18.62 6.84
C GLU A 224 17.62 18.87 5.34
N GLY A 225 17.91 17.90 4.49
CA GLY A 225 17.69 17.98 3.04
C GLY A 225 16.24 17.72 2.61
N GLY A 226 15.37 17.33 3.54
CA GLY A 226 13.94 17.15 3.28
C GLY A 226 13.65 16.15 2.15
N ILE A 227 12.77 16.52 1.22
CA ILE A 227 12.38 15.64 0.10
C ILE A 227 13.52 15.33 -0.88
N ARG A 228 14.62 16.09 -0.89
CA ARG A 228 15.83 15.75 -1.66
C ARG A 228 16.48 14.48 -1.11
N GLU A 229 16.69 14.43 0.20
CA GLU A 229 17.20 13.23 0.87
C GLU A 229 16.23 12.06 0.75
N PHE A 230 14.93 12.35 0.75
CA PHE A 230 13.90 11.32 0.54
C PHE A 230 14.03 10.66 -0.84
N ALA A 231 14.25 11.43 -1.90
CA ALA A 231 14.48 10.88 -3.24
C ALA A 231 15.72 9.98 -3.30
N VAL A 232 16.83 10.39 -2.67
CA VAL A 232 18.06 9.59 -2.55
C VAL A 232 17.78 8.31 -1.75
N TRP A 233 17.08 8.42 -0.63
CA TRP A 233 16.72 7.27 0.19
C TRP A 233 15.84 6.27 -0.56
N CYS A 234 14.89 6.72 -1.38
CA CYS A 234 14.07 5.86 -2.23
C CYS A 234 14.90 5.14 -3.33
N ASN A 235 16.01 5.74 -3.74
CA ASN A 235 16.92 5.15 -4.73
C ASN A 235 18.08 4.35 -4.14
N ARG A 236 18.19 4.20 -2.79
CA ARG A 236 19.34 3.53 -2.14
C ARG A 236 19.58 2.09 -2.61
N ASN A 237 18.54 1.40 -3.08
CA ASN A 237 18.60 0.03 -3.62
C ASN A 237 18.53 -0.02 -5.15
N LYS A 238 18.70 1.13 -5.83
CA LYS A 238 18.70 1.29 -7.28
C LYS A 238 20.01 1.97 -7.69
N THR A 239 20.34 1.97 -8.97
CA THR A 239 21.51 2.66 -9.50
C THR A 239 21.08 3.98 -10.13
N PRO A 240 21.30 5.14 -9.49
CA PRO A 240 21.00 6.42 -10.11
C PRO A 240 21.84 6.64 -11.38
N ILE A 241 21.22 7.16 -12.44
CA ILE A 241 21.94 7.50 -13.68
C ILE A 241 22.56 8.91 -13.66
N HIS A 242 22.24 9.69 -12.63
CA HIS A 242 22.86 10.95 -12.28
C HIS A 242 22.87 11.14 -10.76
N ASN A 243 23.94 11.78 -10.23
CA ASN A 243 24.11 11.93 -8.78
C ASN A 243 23.26 13.04 -8.18
N GLU A 244 23.03 14.12 -8.92
CA GLU A 244 22.31 15.28 -8.46
C GLU A 244 20.79 15.04 -8.46
N VAL A 245 20.13 15.37 -7.35
CA VAL A 245 18.67 15.38 -7.29
C VAL A 245 18.15 16.67 -7.90
N ILE A 246 17.30 16.55 -8.92
CA ILE A 246 16.60 17.69 -9.52
C ILE A 246 15.55 18.17 -8.53
N TYR A 247 15.74 19.35 -7.96
CA TYR A 247 14.82 19.92 -6.99
C TYR A 247 14.19 21.20 -7.54
N MET A 248 12.88 21.27 -7.39
CA MET A 248 12.07 22.39 -7.87
C MET A 248 11.12 22.80 -6.75
N SER A 249 10.97 24.09 -6.51
CA SER A 249 10.04 24.58 -5.50
C SER A 249 9.47 25.94 -5.88
N GLY A 250 8.29 26.25 -5.37
CA GLY A 250 7.67 27.55 -5.60
C GLY A 250 6.36 27.70 -4.85
N ASN A 251 5.85 28.93 -4.85
CA ASN A 251 4.61 29.28 -4.20
C ASN A 251 3.74 30.17 -5.11
N LYS A 252 2.44 30.16 -4.89
CA LYS A 252 1.47 31.05 -5.53
C LYS A 252 0.28 31.23 -4.60
N GLY A 253 0.11 32.48 -4.09
CA GLY A 253 -0.87 32.74 -3.05
C GLY A 253 -0.51 31.99 -1.76
N ASP A 254 -1.47 31.25 -1.23
CA ASP A 254 -1.31 30.45 -0.01
C ASP A 254 -0.91 29.00 -0.26
N ALA A 255 -0.61 28.63 -1.50
CA ALA A 255 -0.15 27.30 -1.87
C ALA A 255 1.34 27.29 -2.22
N SER A 256 2.03 26.25 -1.81
CA SER A 256 3.41 25.95 -2.18
C SER A 256 3.55 24.53 -2.70
N ALA A 257 4.58 24.29 -3.50
CA ALA A 257 4.94 22.96 -3.96
C ALA A 257 6.46 22.77 -3.94
N GLU A 258 6.88 21.59 -3.57
CA GLU A 258 8.25 21.11 -3.63
C GLU A 258 8.27 19.79 -4.38
N ILE A 259 9.23 19.61 -5.27
CA ILE A 259 9.34 18.44 -6.13
C ILE A 259 10.80 18.02 -6.18
N ALA A 260 11.07 16.77 -5.88
CA ALA A 260 12.40 16.18 -6.00
C ALA A 260 12.36 15.01 -6.97
N VAL A 261 13.30 14.99 -7.95
CA VAL A 261 13.35 13.97 -9.01
C VAL A 261 14.76 13.44 -9.15
N GLN A 262 14.89 12.13 -9.23
CA GLN A 262 16.12 11.45 -9.60
C GLN A 262 15.81 10.24 -10.47
N TYR A 263 16.55 10.05 -11.57
CA TYR A 263 16.41 8.88 -12.44
C TYR A 263 17.39 7.78 -12.05
N ASN A 264 16.97 6.54 -12.24
CA ASN A 264 17.76 5.34 -12.03
C ASN A 264 17.75 4.45 -13.28
N ASP A 265 18.56 3.38 -13.28
CA ASP A 265 18.69 2.45 -14.40
C ASP A 265 17.51 1.50 -14.58
N GLY A 266 16.58 1.43 -13.61
CA GLY A 266 15.38 0.61 -13.66
C GLY A 266 14.37 1.04 -14.73
N TYR A 267 13.30 0.27 -14.86
CA TYR A 267 12.25 0.49 -15.88
C TYR A 267 10.94 0.98 -15.27
N ASN A 268 10.80 0.93 -13.96
CA ASN A 268 9.56 1.25 -13.28
C ASN A 268 9.49 2.73 -12.85
N GLU A 269 8.31 3.32 -12.95
CA GLU A 269 7.99 4.60 -12.32
C GLU A 269 7.83 4.42 -10.81
N PHE A 270 8.47 5.27 -10.02
CA PHE A 270 8.24 5.37 -8.59
C PHE A 270 7.93 6.83 -8.25
N LEU A 271 6.65 7.10 -7.97
CA LEU A 271 6.15 8.43 -7.69
C LEU A 271 5.40 8.43 -6.36
N LEU A 272 5.80 9.32 -5.46
CA LEU A 272 5.11 9.61 -4.22
C LEU A 272 4.57 11.02 -4.25
N SER A 273 3.29 11.18 -3.94
CA SER A 273 2.65 12.49 -3.91
C SER A 273 1.95 12.73 -2.57
N PHE A 274 2.07 13.96 -2.08
CA PHE A 274 1.59 14.40 -0.78
C PHE A 274 0.88 15.74 -0.88
N ALA A 275 -0.16 15.91 -0.07
CA ALA A 275 -0.84 17.19 0.11
C ALA A 275 -1.01 17.46 1.61
N ASN A 276 -0.41 18.54 2.12
CA ASN A 276 -0.31 18.87 3.55
C ASN A 276 0.22 17.65 4.37
N ASP A 277 1.30 17.05 3.88
CA ASP A 277 1.99 15.87 4.41
C ASP A 277 1.14 14.58 4.41
N VAL A 278 -0.11 14.64 3.95
CA VAL A 278 -0.97 13.46 3.75
C VAL A 278 -0.64 12.82 2.40
N ARG A 279 -0.34 11.54 2.41
CA ARG A 279 -0.07 10.76 1.21
C ARG A 279 -1.32 10.62 0.34
N THR A 280 -1.17 10.82 -0.98
CA THR A 280 -2.24 10.70 -1.96
C THR A 280 -1.98 9.52 -2.90
N PRO A 281 -2.29 8.26 -2.49
CA PRO A 281 -1.95 7.07 -3.27
C PRO A 281 -2.68 6.98 -4.61
N GLU A 282 -3.82 7.64 -4.76
CA GLU A 282 -4.55 7.76 -6.03
C GLU A 282 -4.15 9.03 -6.83
N GLY A 283 -3.08 9.72 -6.38
CA GLY A 283 -2.57 10.91 -7.02
C GLY A 283 -3.46 12.14 -6.85
N GLY A 284 -3.68 12.87 -7.95
CA GLY A 284 -4.51 14.07 -7.97
C GLY A 284 -3.98 15.15 -8.91
N MET A 285 -4.46 16.38 -8.72
CA MET A 285 -4.15 17.50 -9.61
C MET A 285 -2.66 17.89 -9.59
N HIS A 286 -1.96 17.73 -8.46
CA HIS A 286 -0.51 17.99 -8.35
C HIS A 286 0.30 17.01 -9.19
N GLU A 287 -0.04 15.73 -9.14
CA GLU A 287 0.61 14.70 -9.93
C GLU A 287 0.32 14.88 -11.43
N THR A 288 -0.92 15.21 -11.79
CA THR A 288 -1.30 15.50 -13.17
C THR A 288 -0.52 16.70 -13.73
N GLY A 289 -0.33 17.75 -12.92
CA GLY A 289 0.49 18.90 -13.29
C GLY A 289 1.94 18.53 -13.56
N PHE A 290 2.54 17.75 -12.65
CA PHE A 290 3.91 17.26 -12.79
C PHE A 290 4.10 16.40 -14.06
N LYS A 291 3.27 15.36 -14.26
CA LYS A 291 3.38 14.43 -15.40
C LYS A 291 3.23 15.17 -16.74
N THR A 292 2.31 16.14 -16.82
CA THR A 292 2.09 16.93 -18.03
C THR A 292 3.29 17.84 -18.33
N ALA A 293 3.80 18.56 -17.34
CA ALA A 293 4.91 19.47 -17.50
C ALA A 293 6.22 18.75 -17.81
N LEU A 294 6.51 17.65 -17.11
CA LEU A 294 7.69 16.80 -17.34
C LEU A 294 7.77 16.36 -18.81
N THR A 295 6.67 15.80 -19.33
CA THR A 295 6.61 15.34 -20.71
C THR A 295 6.83 16.47 -21.71
N ARG A 296 6.22 17.63 -21.45
CA ARG A 296 6.37 18.81 -22.31
C ARG A 296 7.80 19.35 -22.31
N VAL A 297 8.42 19.50 -21.15
CA VAL A 297 9.78 20.03 -21.02
C VAL A 297 10.79 19.10 -21.70
N LEU A 298 10.70 17.80 -21.48
CA LEU A 298 11.59 16.81 -22.13
C LEU A 298 11.48 16.88 -23.65
N ASN A 299 10.26 16.87 -24.20
CA ASN A 299 10.06 16.98 -25.65
C ASN A 299 10.58 18.31 -26.21
N ASN A 300 10.29 19.45 -25.55
CA ASN A 300 10.72 20.76 -26.01
C ASN A 300 12.26 20.87 -26.01
N TYR A 301 12.90 20.44 -24.92
CA TYR A 301 14.36 20.47 -24.82
C TYR A 301 15.01 19.52 -25.84
N GLY A 302 14.46 18.32 -26.01
CA GLY A 302 14.95 17.33 -26.99
C GLY A 302 14.85 17.82 -28.43
N MET A 303 13.73 18.47 -28.80
CA MET A 303 13.56 19.07 -30.14
C MET A 303 14.50 20.27 -30.34
N LYS A 304 14.59 21.17 -29.36
CA LYS A 304 15.46 22.37 -29.41
C LYS A 304 16.93 21.98 -29.64
N ASN A 305 17.40 20.93 -29.00
CA ASN A 305 18.79 20.47 -29.07
C ASN A 305 19.03 19.40 -30.15
N GLY A 306 18.04 19.08 -30.99
CA GLY A 306 18.17 18.10 -32.10
C GLY A 306 18.36 16.65 -31.63
N ILE A 307 18.06 16.35 -30.37
CA ILE A 307 18.10 14.99 -29.82
C ILE A 307 16.86 14.20 -30.27
N ILE A 308 15.68 14.82 -30.23
CA ILE A 308 14.43 14.31 -30.78
C ILE A 308 14.28 14.87 -32.20
N LYS A 309 14.07 13.98 -33.18
CA LYS A 309 13.96 14.36 -34.59
C LYS A 309 12.59 13.97 -35.15
N GLY A 310 11.99 14.88 -35.92
CA GLY A 310 10.72 14.64 -36.61
C GLY A 310 9.56 14.32 -35.66
N ASP A 311 8.87 13.23 -35.92
CA ASP A 311 7.70 12.79 -35.13
C ASP A 311 8.05 11.84 -33.97
N ASP A 312 9.34 11.62 -33.65
CA ASP A 312 9.81 10.73 -32.58
C ASP A 312 9.60 11.31 -31.17
N LYS A 313 8.48 11.97 -30.92
CA LYS A 313 8.14 12.49 -29.60
C LYS A 313 8.01 11.36 -28.59
N VAL A 314 8.57 11.57 -27.39
CA VAL A 314 8.43 10.64 -26.26
C VAL A 314 7.08 10.85 -25.58
N SER A 315 6.42 9.76 -25.19
CA SER A 315 5.18 9.78 -24.42
C SER A 315 5.45 10.11 -22.95
N GLY A 316 4.36 10.34 -22.19
CA GLY A 316 4.48 10.54 -20.75
C GLY A 316 5.15 9.39 -20.03
N ASP A 317 4.81 8.15 -20.37
CA ASP A 317 5.39 6.94 -19.79
C ASP A 317 6.86 6.75 -20.16
N ASP A 318 7.22 7.04 -21.41
CA ASP A 318 8.62 7.00 -21.83
C ASP A 318 9.47 7.98 -20.98
N CYS A 319 8.91 9.15 -20.65
CA CYS A 319 9.55 10.16 -19.78
C CYS A 319 9.66 9.72 -18.32
N ARG A 320 8.83 8.79 -17.87
CA ARG A 320 8.80 8.33 -16.48
C ARG A 320 9.47 6.98 -16.24
N GLU A 321 10.00 6.34 -17.30
CA GLU A 321 10.77 5.10 -17.14
C GLU A 321 12.00 5.33 -16.24
N GLY A 322 12.06 4.63 -15.11
CA GLY A 322 13.15 4.71 -14.13
C GLY A 322 13.18 6.01 -13.32
N ILE A 323 12.10 6.78 -13.30
CA ILE A 323 11.99 7.97 -12.45
C ILE A 323 11.71 7.59 -10.99
N THR A 324 12.34 8.31 -10.07
CA THR A 324 11.91 8.44 -8.68
C THR A 324 11.55 9.89 -8.46
N ALA A 325 10.28 10.17 -8.14
CA ALA A 325 9.78 11.52 -7.95
C ALA A 325 8.99 11.64 -6.64
N ILE A 326 9.27 12.69 -5.88
CA ILE A 326 8.53 13.07 -4.67
C ILE A 326 7.88 14.42 -4.95
N ILE A 327 6.56 14.51 -4.76
CA ILE A 327 5.78 15.74 -4.97
C ILE A 327 5.09 16.06 -3.65
N SER A 328 5.44 17.16 -3.02
CA SER A 328 4.80 17.66 -1.81
C SER A 328 4.16 19.02 -2.09
N VAL A 329 2.86 19.15 -1.84
CA VAL A 329 2.14 20.42 -1.96
C VAL A 329 1.54 20.79 -0.61
N LYS A 330 1.61 22.08 -0.27
CA LYS A 330 1.04 22.64 0.96
C LYS A 330 0.04 23.74 0.58
N LEU A 331 -1.18 23.63 1.09
CA LEU A 331 -2.28 24.54 0.74
C LEU A 331 -3.26 24.69 1.92
N THR A 332 -3.90 25.87 2.00
CA THR A 332 -4.80 26.22 3.12
C THR A 332 -6.12 25.45 3.10
N ASP A 333 -6.67 25.16 1.91
CA ASP A 333 -7.96 24.49 1.74
C ASP A 333 -7.79 23.29 0.80
N ALA A 334 -7.28 22.18 1.36
CA ALA A 334 -7.11 20.95 0.60
C ALA A 334 -8.44 20.23 0.42
N GLN A 335 -8.83 19.98 -0.83
CA GLN A 335 -10.04 19.26 -1.19
C GLN A 335 -9.65 17.86 -1.67
N PHE A 336 -10.02 16.85 -0.89
CA PHE A 336 -9.77 15.46 -1.23
C PHE A 336 -11.02 14.77 -1.74
N GLU A 337 -10.85 13.81 -2.64
CA GLU A 337 -11.91 12.89 -3.02
C GLU A 337 -12.00 11.78 -1.94
N GLY A 338 -13.10 11.81 -1.15
CA GLY A 338 -13.36 10.83 -0.09
C GLY A 338 -12.66 11.09 1.26
N GLN A 339 -13.13 10.35 2.28
CA GLN A 339 -12.65 10.47 3.66
C GLN A 339 -11.20 9.99 3.86
N THR A 340 -10.75 9.04 3.06
CA THR A 340 -9.40 8.48 3.13
C THR A 340 -8.31 9.41 2.60
N LYS A 341 -8.69 10.60 2.09
CA LYS A 341 -7.78 11.63 1.55
C LYS A 341 -6.86 11.09 0.42
N ALA A 342 -7.30 10.05 -0.31
CA ALA A 342 -6.46 9.33 -1.25
C ALA A 342 -6.10 10.11 -2.51
N LYS A 343 -6.89 11.13 -2.89
CA LYS A 343 -6.72 11.90 -4.12
C LYS A 343 -7.01 13.38 -3.92
N LEU A 344 -6.10 14.25 -4.38
CA LEU A 344 -6.24 15.70 -4.29
C LEU A 344 -7.02 16.28 -5.48
N GLY A 345 -8.13 17.00 -5.19
CA GLY A 345 -9.05 17.55 -6.19
C GLY A 345 -8.78 19.00 -6.64
N ASN A 346 -8.01 19.79 -5.89
CA ASN A 346 -7.81 21.23 -6.13
C ASN A 346 -7.22 21.55 -7.51
N ALA A 347 -8.05 21.98 -8.47
CA ALA A 347 -7.64 22.21 -9.86
C ALA A 347 -6.51 23.23 -10.05
N TYR A 348 -6.44 24.27 -9.21
CA TYR A 348 -5.40 25.31 -9.32
C TYR A 348 -3.99 24.80 -8.99
N ILE A 349 -3.86 23.72 -8.18
CA ILE A 349 -2.59 23.08 -7.85
C ILE A 349 -1.94 22.47 -9.08
N ARG A 350 -2.73 21.95 -10.02
CA ARG A 350 -2.23 21.49 -11.32
C ARG A 350 -1.43 22.58 -12.02
N THR A 351 -1.99 23.79 -12.06
CA THR A 351 -1.34 24.94 -12.72
C THR A 351 -0.09 25.39 -11.98
N LEU A 352 -0.10 25.40 -10.65
CA LEU A 352 1.06 25.76 -9.84
C LEU A 352 2.22 24.80 -10.11
N VAL A 353 1.98 23.50 -9.98
CA VAL A 353 3.00 22.46 -10.20
C VAL A 353 3.49 22.47 -11.64
N ASP A 354 2.57 22.60 -12.62
CA ASP A 354 2.91 22.69 -14.04
C ASP A 354 3.87 23.86 -14.32
N GLN A 355 3.61 25.05 -13.76
CA GLN A 355 4.48 26.21 -13.90
C GLN A 355 5.86 25.99 -13.28
N ILE A 356 5.92 25.52 -12.02
CA ILE A 356 7.17 25.27 -11.32
C ILE A 356 8.06 24.31 -12.11
N VAL A 357 7.48 23.18 -12.54
CA VAL A 357 8.21 22.14 -13.30
C VAL A 357 8.65 22.70 -14.66
N ASN A 358 7.76 23.39 -15.38
CA ASN A 358 8.09 23.96 -16.69
C ASN A 358 9.28 24.91 -16.62
N ASP A 359 9.27 25.83 -15.67
CA ASP A 359 10.27 26.89 -15.60
C ASP A 359 11.60 26.39 -15.02
N GLN A 360 11.55 25.65 -13.91
CA GLN A 360 12.77 25.26 -13.21
C GLN A 360 13.44 24.02 -13.83
N LEU A 361 12.67 23.04 -14.35
CA LEU A 361 13.26 21.91 -15.03
C LEU A 361 13.91 22.32 -16.36
N ALA A 362 13.28 23.26 -17.10
CA ALA A 362 13.88 23.80 -18.32
C ALA A 362 15.20 24.52 -18.02
N THR A 363 15.24 25.35 -16.98
CA THR A 363 16.46 26.02 -16.51
C THR A 363 17.53 25.00 -16.10
N PHE A 364 17.15 24.01 -15.29
CA PHE A 364 18.06 22.96 -14.85
C PHE A 364 18.70 22.21 -16.05
N PHE A 365 17.95 21.91 -17.09
CA PHE A 365 18.48 21.23 -18.27
C PHE A 365 19.44 22.09 -19.07
N GLU A 366 19.22 23.41 -19.11
CA GLU A 366 20.17 24.33 -19.75
C GLU A 366 21.48 24.44 -18.94
N GLU A 367 21.39 24.42 -17.61
CA GLU A 367 22.55 24.46 -16.71
C GLU A 367 23.28 23.11 -16.64
N HIS A 368 22.58 21.99 -16.81
CA HIS A 368 23.11 20.63 -16.69
C HIS A 368 22.87 19.77 -17.97
N PRO A 369 23.41 20.18 -19.13
CA PRO A 369 23.11 19.53 -20.41
C PRO A 369 23.52 18.06 -20.47
N ALA A 370 24.51 17.64 -19.67
CA ALA A 370 24.92 16.23 -19.60
C ALA A 370 23.83 15.37 -18.93
N ILE A 371 23.22 15.84 -17.85
CA ILE A 371 22.13 15.16 -17.14
C ILE A 371 20.89 15.13 -18.04
N ALA A 372 20.53 16.25 -18.66
CA ALA A 372 19.41 16.34 -19.58
C ALA A 372 19.53 15.34 -20.74
N LYS A 373 20.74 15.19 -21.31
CA LYS A 373 21.03 14.24 -22.38
C LYS A 373 20.82 12.81 -21.92
N ILE A 374 21.34 12.42 -20.75
CA ILE A 374 21.20 11.05 -20.22
C ILE A 374 19.73 10.71 -19.99
N ILE A 375 18.95 11.63 -19.40
CA ILE A 375 17.52 11.44 -19.15
C ILE A 375 16.76 11.30 -20.49
N LEU A 376 17.04 12.15 -21.47
CA LEU A 376 16.41 12.07 -22.79
C LEU A 376 16.78 10.78 -23.54
N GLU A 377 18.04 10.36 -23.49
CA GLU A 377 18.47 9.11 -24.11
C GLU A 377 17.73 7.92 -23.51
N LYS A 378 17.50 7.92 -22.18
CA LYS A 378 16.70 6.91 -21.50
C LYS A 378 15.24 6.94 -21.97
N ALA A 379 14.61 8.11 -22.03
CA ALA A 379 13.23 8.25 -22.51
C ALA A 379 13.07 7.82 -23.98
N MET A 380 14.05 8.14 -24.85
CA MET A 380 14.06 7.69 -26.23
C MET A 380 14.25 6.16 -26.36
N MET A 381 15.04 5.54 -25.48
CA MET A 381 15.18 4.09 -25.44
C MET A 381 13.87 3.44 -24.98
N ALA A 382 13.17 4.02 -24.00
CA ALA A 382 11.84 3.58 -23.58
C ALA A 382 10.82 3.66 -24.73
N ASN A 383 10.79 4.79 -25.45
CA ASN A 383 9.94 4.97 -26.64
C ASN A 383 10.16 3.89 -27.70
N ARG A 384 11.42 3.62 -28.05
CA ARG A 384 11.76 2.56 -29.04
C ARG A 384 11.32 1.18 -28.55
N ALA A 385 11.52 0.88 -27.26
CA ALA A 385 11.09 -0.39 -26.67
C ALA A 385 9.56 -0.53 -26.69
N ARG A 386 8.83 0.54 -26.35
CA ARG A 386 7.36 0.58 -26.40
C ARG A 386 6.83 0.38 -27.83
N GLU A 387 7.43 1.05 -28.81
CA GLU A 387 7.06 0.84 -30.22
C GLU A 387 7.35 -0.57 -30.73
N ALA A 388 8.49 -1.15 -30.32
CA ALA A 388 8.81 -2.54 -30.63
C ALA A 388 7.80 -3.50 -29.98
N ALA A 389 7.41 -3.26 -28.72
CA ALA A 389 6.39 -4.01 -28.02
C ALA A 389 5.03 -3.93 -28.73
N ARG A 390 4.62 -2.72 -29.16
CA ARG A 390 3.37 -2.54 -29.93
C ARG A 390 3.38 -3.33 -31.23
N LYS A 391 4.47 -3.26 -31.97
CA LYS A 391 4.63 -4.04 -33.23
C LYS A 391 4.60 -5.56 -32.96
N ALA A 392 5.25 -6.03 -31.89
CA ALA A 392 5.24 -7.43 -31.51
C ALA A 392 3.81 -7.89 -31.13
N ARG A 393 3.08 -7.09 -30.35
CA ARG A 393 1.67 -7.33 -30.01
C ARG A 393 0.78 -7.42 -31.25
N ASP A 394 0.89 -6.44 -32.16
CA ASP A 394 0.06 -6.40 -33.38
C ASP A 394 0.37 -7.60 -34.30
N ASN A 395 1.63 -8.03 -34.36
CA ASN A 395 2.02 -9.24 -35.09
C ASN A 395 1.48 -10.51 -34.44
N ALA A 396 1.51 -10.59 -33.09
CA ALA A 396 0.93 -11.71 -32.36
C ALA A 396 -0.58 -11.80 -32.59
N ARG A 397 -1.31 -10.66 -32.48
CA ARG A 397 -2.76 -10.60 -32.78
C ARG A 397 -3.09 -11.01 -34.22
N ARG A 398 -2.27 -10.67 -35.21
CA ARG A 398 -2.48 -11.08 -36.60
C ARG A 398 -2.25 -12.58 -36.79
N LYS A 399 -1.27 -13.17 -36.13
CA LYS A 399 -1.03 -14.63 -36.18
C LYS A 399 -2.17 -15.40 -35.50
N THR A 400 -2.62 -14.95 -34.34
CA THR A 400 -3.72 -15.61 -33.60
C THR A 400 -5.07 -15.48 -34.32
N GLY A 401 -5.32 -14.38 -35.04
CA GLY A 401 -6.53 -14.19 -35.84
C GLY A 401 -6.63 -15.09 -37.09
N LEU A 402 -5.52 -15.70 -37.51
CA LEU A 402 -5.47 -16.61 -38.64
C LEU A 402 -5.54 -18.10 -38.23
N GLU A 403 -5.22 -18.45 -37.00
CA GLU A 403 -5.03 -19.86 -36.58
C GLU A 403 -6.15 -20.46 -35.70
N SER A 404 -7.04 -19.72 -35.11
CA SER A 404 -8.24 -20.18 -34.40
C SER A 404 -8.62 -19.22 -33.25
N GLY A 405 -9.73 -18.55 -33.35
CA GLY A 405 -10.47 -17.92 -32.25
C GLY A 405 -9.74 -17.04 -31.21
N GLY A 406 -8.46 -16.75 -31.33
CA GLY A 406 -7.75 -15.75 -30.53
C GLY A 406 -7.33 -16.15 -29.10
N MET A 407 -7.59 -17.40 -28.67
CA MET A 407 -7.25 -17.87 -27.32
C MET A 407 -6.01 -18.76 -27.28
N PRO A 408 -5.24 -18.78 -26.17
CA PRO A 408 -4.07 -19.66 -26.04
C PRO A 408 -4.48 -21.13 -26.12
N ASP A 409 -3.77 -21.92 -26.93
CA ASP A 409 -4.07 -23.36 -27.17
C ASP A 409 -4.16 -24.19 -25.88
N LYS A 410 -3.42 -23.80 -24.86
CA LYS A 410 -3.38 -24.52 -23.57
C LYS A 410 -4.40 -24.03 -22.55
N LEU A 411 -5.10 -22.93 -22.81
CA LEU A 411 -6.17 -22.48 -21.93
C LEU A 411 -7.35 -23.45 -22.04
N LYS A 412 -7.72 -24.02 -20.91
CA LYS A 412 -8.99 -24.75 -20.76
C LYS A 412 -10.00 -23.79 -20.13
N ASP A 413 -10.72 -23.07 -21.00
CA ASP A 413 -11.66 -22.04 -20.57
C ASP A 413 -12.92 -22.60 -19.89
N CYS A 414 -13.66 -21.72 -19.20
CA CYS A 414 -14.96 -22.03 -18.62
C CYS A 414 -16.09 -21.62 -19.56
N ASN A 415 -17.30 -22.09 -19.23
CA ASN A 415 -18.51 -21.85 -20.05
C ASN A 415 -19.18 -20.53 -19.72
N GLU A 416 -19.05 -20.06 -18.47
CA GLU A 416 -19.61 -18.79 -17.99
C GLU A 416 -18.97 -17.61 -18.71
N LYS A 417 -19.75 -16.54 -18.90
CA LYS A 417 -19.32 -15.31 -19.60
C LYS A 417 -19.26 -14.09 -18.70
N ASP A 418 -19.93 -14.13 -17.55
CA ASP A 418 -19.84 -13.06 -16.57
C ASP A 418 -18.52 -13.17 -15.81
N PRO A 419 -17.59 -12.21 -15.95
CA PRO A 419 -16.28 -12.24 -15.28
C PRO A 419 -16.38 -12.33 -13.75
N ALA A 420 -17.45 -11.79 -13.17
CA ALA A 420 -17.66 -11.81 -11.72
C ALA A 420 -17.90 -13.23 -11.17
N LEU A 421 -18.41 -14.12 -12.02
CA LEU A 421 -18.68 -15.52 -11.71
C LEU A 421 -17.55 -16.46 -12.15
N CYS A 422 -16.62 -15.96 -12.97
CA CYS A 422 -15.51 -16.74 -13.53
C CYS A 422 -14.25 -16.70 -12.68
N GLU A 423 -13.57 -17.82 -12.59
CA GLU A 423 -12.26 -17.92 -11.97
C GLU A 423 -11.25 -18.67 -12.86
N ILE A 424 -9.99 -18.23 -12.84
CA ILE A 424 -8.90 -18.89 -13.57
C ILE A 424 -7.84 -19.36 -12.60
N TYR A 425 -7.44 -20.62 -12.74
CA TYR A 425 -6.29 -21.19 -12.05
C TYR A 425 -5.06 -21.12 -12.95
N ILE A 426 -4.03 -20.44 -12.49
CA ILE A 426 -2.70 -20.43 -13.09
C ILE A 426 -1.92 -21.55 -12.40
N VAL A 427 -1.69 -22.64 -13.13
CA VAL A 427 -1.20 -23.91 -12.57
C VAL A 427 0.23 -24.18 -13.00
N GLU A 428 1.08 -24.59 -12.08
CA GLU A 428 2.45 -24.97 -12.35
C GLU A 428 2.51 -26.35 -13.04
N GLY A 429 3.02 -26.34 -14.28
CA GLY A 429 3.28 -27.55 -15.06
C GLY A 429 2.06 -28.26 -15.66
N ASP A 430 2.33 -29.13 -16.61
CA ASP A 430 1.30 -29.88 -17.34
C ASP A 430 0.69 -31.01 -16.50
N SER A 431 1.42 -31.59 -15.54
CA SER A 431 0.94 -32.67 -14.69
C SER A 431 -0.18 -32.21 -13.77
N ALA A 432 0.07 -31.14 -12.99
CA ALA A 432 -0.92 -30.56 -12.11
C ALA A 432 -2.12 -30.00 -12.91
N ALA A 433 -1.87 -29.39 -14.07
CA ALA A 433 -2.91 -28.91 -14.96
C ALA A 433 -3.80 -30.04 -15.51
N GLY A 434 -3.25 -31.23 -15.73
CA GLY A 434 -4.01 -32.41 -16.12
C GLY A 434 -5.03 -32.84 -15.06
N SER A 435 -4.61 -32.97 -13.79
CA SER A 435 -5.47 -33.26 -12.66
C SER A 435 -6.50 -32.16 -12.41
N ALA A 436 -6.06 -30.88 -12.46
CA ALA A 436 -6.94 -29.72 -12.31
C ALA A 436 -8.03 -29.66 -13.39
N ASN A 437 -7.66 -29.92 -14.64
CA ASN A 437 -8.62 -29.89 -15.75
C ASN A 437 -9.67 -31.01 -15.66
N GLN A 438 -9.29 -32.18 -15.13
CA GLN A 438 -10.24 -33.27 -14.90
C GLN A 438 -11.12 -33.07 -13.67
N GLY A 439 -10.59 -32.40 -12.64
CA GLY A 439 -11.29 -32.15 -11.38
C GLY A 439 -12.16 -30.88 -11.35
N ARG A 440 -11.88 -29.89 -12.20
CA ARG A 440 -12.56 -28.59 -12.19
C ARG A 440 -14.06 -28.63 -12.48
N ASP A 441 -14.77 -27.64 -12.01
CA ASP A 441 -16.09 -27.32 -12.52
C ASP A 441 -15.98 -26.44 -13.77
N SER A 442 -16.17 -27.05 -14.94
CA SER A 442 -16.03 -26.38 -16.24
C SER A 442 -17.05 -25.27 -16.48
N ARG A 443 -18.07 -25.13 -15.65
CA ARG A 443 -19.06 -24.06 -15.78
C ARG A 443 -18.41 -22.69 -15.54
N PHE A 444 -17.56 -22.56 -14.51
CA PHE A 444 -16.98 -21.26 -14.08
C PHE A 444 -15.48 -21.28 -13.80
N GLN A 445 -14.82 -22.46 -13.82
CA GLN A 445 -13.38 -22.58 -13.58
C GLN A 445 -12.61 -22.79 -14.88
N ALA A 446 -11.65 -21.92 -15.15
CA ALA A 446 -10.68 -22.04 -16.25
C ALA A 446 -9.31 -22.49 -15.70
N ILE A 447 -8.55 -23.24 -16.51
CA ILE A 447 -7.19 -23.70 -16.19
C ILE A 447 -6.21 -23.20 -17.23
N LEU A 448 -5.14 -22.53 -16.80
CA LEU A 448 -4.01 -22.12 -17.62
C LEU A 448 -2.72 -22.72 -17.04
N PRO A 449 -2.11 -23.70 -17.73
CA PRO A 449 -0.82 -24.22 -17.32
C PRO A 449 0.32 -23.26 -17.63
N MET A 450 1.28 -23.14 -16.71
CA MET A 450 2.52 -22.39 -16.88
C MET A 450 3.72 -23.33 -16.88
N TRP A 451 4.65 -23.14 -17.81
CA TRP A 451 5.80 -24.03 -17.94
C TRP A 451 7.06 -23.43 -17.31
N GLY A 452 7.39 -23.91 -16.14
CA GLY A 452 8.62 -23.51 -15.45
C GLY A 452 8.69 -21.99 -15.21
N LYS A 453 9.82 -21.50 -14.78
CA LYS A 453 10.04 -20.11 -14.40
C LYS A 453 9.80 -19.15 -15.56
N MET A 454 8.98 -18.14 -15.33
CA MET A 454 8.71 -17.08 -16.31
C MET A 454 9.80 -15.99 -16.26
N LEU A 455 9.71 -15.05 -17.19
CA LEU A 455 10.57 -13.87 -17.23
C LEU A 455 10.42 -13.07 -15.95
N ASN A 456 11.54 -12.73 -15.31
CA ASN A 456 11.55 -11.75 -14.23
C ASN A 456 11.36 -10.34 -14.82
N VAL A 457 10.16 -9.80 -14.68
CA VAL A 457 9.78 -8.51 -15.26
C VAL A 457 10.40 -7.31 -14.54
N GLU A 458 10.94 -7.48 -13.34
CA GLU A 458 11.71 -6.44 -12.64
C GLU A 458 12.99 -6.06 -13.42
N LYS A 459 13.54 -7.03 -14.16
CA LYS A 459 14.77 -6.91 -14.97
C LYS A 459 14.50 -6.80 -16.46
N ALA A 460 13.26 -6.60 -16.89
CA ALA A 460 12.90 -6.68 -18.29
C ALA A 460 12.02 -5.51 -18.72
N ARG A 461 12.28 -5.00 -19.92
CA ARG A 461 11.44 -4.00 -20.56
C ARG A 461 10.16 -4.61 -21.14
N ALA A 462 9.14 -3.76 -21.34
CA ALA A 462 7.83 -4.15 -21.82
C ALA A 462 7.84 -4.91 -23.18
N ASP A 463 8.77 -4.59 -24.09
CA ASP A 463 8.92 -5.28 -25.36
C ASP A 463 9.24 -6.77 -25.20
N ARG A 464 10.08 -7.12 -24.23
CA ARG A 464 10.40 -8.51 -23.90
C ARG A 464 9.23 -9.25 -23.26
N ILE A 465 8.34 -8.54 -22.57
CA ILE A 465 7.17 -9.13 -21.90
C ILE A 465 6.16 -9.61 -22.92
N TYR A 466 5.79 -8.77 -23.89
CA TYR A 466 4.88 -9.15 -24.97
C TYR A 466 5.43 -10.25 -25.90
N GLY A 467 6.75 -10.29 -26.09
CA GLY A 467 7.43 -11.33 -26.86
C GLY A 467 7.72 -12.62 -26.08
N ASN A 468 7.38 -12.67 -24.79
CA ASN A 468 7.69 -13.83 -23.96
C ASN A 468 6.63 -14.94 -24.13
N ASP A 469 7.08 -16.14 -24.51
CA ASP A 469 6.20 -17.29 -24.80
C ASP A 469 5.34 -17.74 -23.58
N LYS A 470 5.71 -17.35 -22.35
CA LYS A 470 4.98 -17.70 -21.13
C LYS A 470 4.02 -16.61 -20.67
N LEU A 471 4.41 -15.34 -20.81
CA LEU A 471 3.60 -14.20 -20.38
C LEU A 471 2.53 -13.84 -21.43
N SER A 472 2.84 -13.93 -22.72
CA SER A 472 1.88 -13.61 -23.79
C SER A 472 0.57 -14.43 -23.71
N PRO A 473 0.60 -15.76 -23.48
CA PRO A 473 -0.62 -16.53 -23.24
C PRO A 473 -1.41 -16.09 -22.00
N LEU A 474 -0.72 -15.74 -20.91
CA LEU A 474 -1.35 -15.26 -19.69
C LEU A 474 -2.06 -13.91 -19.92
N ILE A 475 -1.39 -12.96 -20.57
CA ILE A 475 -1.96 -11.65 -20.92
C ILE A 475 -3.21 -11.83 -21.79
N THR A 476 -3.12 -12.71 -22.78
CA THR A 476 -4.25 -13.01 -23.70
C THR A 476 -5.40 -13.67 -22.96
N ALA A 477 -5.14 -14.64 -22.08
CA ALA A 477 -6.15 -15.33 -21.31
C ALA A 477 -6.92 -14.39 -20.38
N LEU A 478 -6.22 -13.47 -19.68
CA LEU A 478 -6.85 -12.51 -18.79
C LEU A 478 -7.66 -11.43 -19.53
N GLY A 479 -7.24 -11.02 -20.73
CA GLY A 479 -8.00 -10.14 -21.61
C GLY A 479 -7.85 -8.64 -21.37
N GLY A 480 -7.37 -8.22 -20.19
CA GLY A 480 -7.31 -6.82 -19.78
C GLY A 480 -6.13 -6.00 -20.34
N GLY A 481 -5.16 -6.61 -21.05
CA GLY A 481 -3.92 -5.92 -21.45
C GLY A 481 -2.92 -5.80 -20.30
N ILE A 482 -1.86 -4.98 -20.47
CA ILE A 482 -0.86 -4.71 -19.43
C ILE A 482 -0.39 -3.25 -19.45
N GLY A 483 0.13 -2.75 -18.33
CA GLY A 483 0.67 -1.39 -18.20
C GLY A 483 -0.40 -0.33 -18.50
N GLU A 484 -0.10 0.62 -19.38
CA GLU A 484 -1.04 1.67 -19.80
C GLU A 484 -2.27 1.14 -20.57
N ASP A 485 -2.10 0.03 -21.28
CA ASP A 485 -3.20 -0.62 -22.02
C ASP A 485 -4.10 -1.46 -21.08
N PHE A 486 -3.78 -1.53 -19.78
CA PHE A 486 -4.56 -2.35 -18.86
C PHE A 486 -5.93 -1.73 -18.59
N ASP A 487 -6.95 -2.53 -18.89
CA ASP A 487 -8.36 -2.16 -18.73
C ASP A 487 -9.05 -3.25 -17.89
N ILE A 488 -9.43 -2.89 -16.69
CA ILE A 488 -10.05 -3.81 -15.73
C ILE A 488 -11.43 -4.29 -16.19
N GLU A 489 -12.15 -3.47 -16.98
CA GLU A 489 -13.47 -3.83 -17.49
C GLU A 489 -13.42 -4.90 -18.59
N LYS A 490 -12.25 -5.08 -19.21
CA LYS A 490 -12.02 -6.13 -20.22
C LYS A 490 -11.53 -7.44 -19.64
N LEU A 491 -11.38 -7.53 -18.32
CA LEU A 491 -11.01 -8.79 -17.67
C LEU A 491 -12.07 -9.87 -17.91
N ARG A 492 -11.58 -11.09 -18.06
CA ARG A 492 -12.43 -12.26 -18.27
C ARG A 492 -12.71 -13.04 -16.99
N TYR A 493 -11.94 -12.78 -15.93
CA TYR A 493 -12.03 -13.47 -14.65
C TYR A 493 -11.79 -12.49 -13.51
N HIS A 494 -12.73 -12.37 -12.58
CA HIS A 494 -12.57 -11.57 -11.35
C HIS A 494 -11.97 -12.35 -10.19
N LYS A 495 -11.56 -13.62 -10.44
CA LYS A 495 -10.82 -14.40 -9.47
C LYS A 495 -9.67 -15.11 -10.16
N ILE A 496 -8.45 -14.65 -9.90
CA ILE A 496 -7.21 -15.14 -10.49
C ILE A 496 -6.46 -15.88 -9.38
N ILE A 497 -6.37 -17.21 -9.50
CA ILE A 497 -5.86 -18.09 -8.45
C ILE A 497 -4.51 -18.64 -8.88
N ILE A 498 -3.45 -18.28 -8.17
CA ILE A 498 -2.12 -18.86 -8.36
C ILE A 498 -2.09 -20.21 -7.61
N MET A 499 -1.89 -21.30 -8.36
CA MET A 499 -1.83 -22.64 -7.82
C MET A 499 -0.47 -23.26 -8.19
N SER A 500 0.50 -23.11 -7.30
CA SER A 500 1.87 -23.60 -7.43
C SER A 500 2.17 -24.67 -6.38
N ASP A 501 3.17 -25.49 -6.66
CA ASP A 501 3.65 -26.52 -5.73
C ASP A 501 4.13 -25.89 -4.40
N ALA A 502 4.10 -26.66 -3.34
CA ALA A 502 4.51 -26.23 -2.00
C ALA A 502 6.04 -26.29 -1.79
N ASP A 503 6.81 -26.27 -2.86
CA ASP A 503 8.27 -26.31 -2.86
C ASP A 503 8.90 -24.94 -3.17
N VAL A 504 10.24 -24.89 -3.23
CA VAL A 504 11.00 -23.65 -3.49
C VAL A 504 10.79 -23.13 -4.91
N ASP A 505 10.58 -24.00 -5.89
CA ASP A 505 10.34 -23.61 -7.27
C ASP A 505 8.94 -23.02 -7.46
N GLY A 506 7.91 -23.64 -6.83
CA GLY A 506 6.57 -23.11 -6.82
C GLY A 506 6.47 -21.76 -6.09
N ALA A 507 7.19 -21.60 -4.97
CA ALA A 507 7.30 -20.31 -4.28
C ALA A 507 7.94 -19.24 -5.18
N HIS A 508 8.96 -19.60 -5.97
CA HIS A 508 9.60 -18.69 -6.93
C HIS A 508 8.67 -18.33 -8.08
N ILE A 509 7.94 -19.29 -8.67
CA ILE A 509 6.96 -19.04 -9.74
C ILE A 509 5.85 -18.10 -9.23
N ARG A 510 5.33 -18.32 -8.03
CA ARG A 510 4.37 -17.42 -7.38
C ARG A 510 4.93 -16.00 -7.23
N THR A 511 6.18 -15.87 -6.78
CA THR A 511 6.83 -14.56 -6.64
C THR A 511 6.98 -13.84 -7.98
N LEU A 512 7.36 -14.56 -9.05
CA LEU A 512 7.45 -14.00 -10.40
C LEU A 512 6.08 -13.52 -10.93
N LEU A 513 5.00 -14.29 -10.69
CA LEU A 513 3.63 -13.90 -11.04
C LEU A 513 3.19 -12.66 -10.25
N LEU A 514 3.44 -12.60 -8.95
CA LEU A 514 3.11 -11.45 -8.12
C LEU A 514 3.90 -10.21 -8.56
N THR A 515 5.19 -10.35 -8.93
CA THR A 515 5.99 -9.27 -9.51
C THR A 515 5.36 -8.75 -10.79
N PHE A 516 4.93 -9.66 -11.68
CA PHE A 516 4.26 -9.30 -12.93
C PHE A 516 2.93 -8.57 -12.69
N PHE A 517 2.07 -9.07 -11.82
CA PHE A 517 0.81 -8.40 -11.50
C PHE A 517 1.03 -7.05 -10.83
N PHE A 518 1.96 -6.95 -9.90
CA PHE A 518 2.28 -5.70 -9.23
C PHE A 518 2.80 -4.63 -10.20
N ARG A 519 3.69 -5.00 -11.14
CA ARG A 519 4.31 -4.05 -12.08
C ARG A 519 3.42 -3.67 -13.26
N TYR A 520 2.62 -4.60 -13.78
CA TYR A 520 1.93 -4.42 -15.05
C TYR A 520 0.41 -4.55 -14.99
N MET A 521 -0.14 -5.07 -13.91
CA MET A 521 -1.59 -5.26 -13.71
C MET A 521 -1.99 -4.94 -12.27
N ARG A 522 -1.41 -3.89 -11.67
CA ARG A 522 -1.60 -3.53 -10.28
C ARG A 522 -3.07 -3.39 -9.85
N PRO A 523 -4.00 -2.86 -10.67
CA PRO A 523 -5.41 -2.82 -10.32
C PRO A 523 -6.04 -4.20 -10.02
N LEU A 524 -5.46 -5.32 -10.49
CA LEU A 524 -5.93 -6.65 -10.11
C LEU A 524 -5.78 -6.92 -8.61
N ILE A 525 -4.65 -6.47 -8.03
CA ILE A 525 -4.37 -6.65 -6.60
C ILE A 525 -5.23 -5.67 -5.79
N GLU A 526 -5.31 -4.42 -6.21
CA GLU A 526 -6.08 -3.36 -5.53
C GLU A 526 -7.57 -3.68 -5.46
N ASN A 527 -8.13 -4.26 -6.52
CA ASN A 527 -9.54 -4.74 -6.53
C ASN A 527 -9.71 -6.13 -5.89
N GLY A 528 -8.61 -6.74 -5.43
CA GLY A 528 -8.64 -8.03 -4.72
C GLY A 528 -9.03 -9.22 -5.57
N PHE A 529 -8.66 -9.22 -6.85
CA PHE A 529 -8.93 -10.31 -7.78
C PHE A 529 -7.86 -11.40 -7.78
N VAL A 530 -6.71 -11.18 -7.10
CA VAL A 530 -5.58 -12.12 -7.05
C VAL A 530 -5.61 -12.92 -5.76
N TYR A 531 -5.49 -14.24 -5.89
CA TYR A 531 -5.47 -15.19 -4.80
C TYR A 531 -4.32 -16.20 -4.95
N SER A 532 -3.83 -16.74 -3.84
CA SER A 532 -2.98 -17.91 -3.79
C SER A 532 -3.79 -19.08 -3.23
N ALA A 533 -3.82 -20.20 -3.94
CA ALA A 533 -4.35 -21.43 -3.41
C ALA A 533 -3.46 -21.95 -2.26
N VAL A 534 -4.08 -22.60 -1.27
CA VAL A 534 -3.39 -23.23 -0.14
C VAL A 534 -3.70 -24.73 -0.22
N PRO A 535 -2.90 -25.52 -0.97
CA PRO A 535 -3.07 -26.96 -0.99
C PRO A 535 -2.58 -27.58 0.34
N PRO A 536 -3.08 -28.78 0.74
CA PRO A 536 -2.59 -29.47 1.91
C PRO A 536 -1.15 -29.94 1.72
N LEU A 537 -0.39 -29.95 2.81
CA LEU A 537 1.00 -30.45 2.84
C LEU A 537 1.07 -31.95 3.13
N TYR A 538 0.10 -32.47 3.89
CA TYR A 538 0.10 -33.86 4.36
C TYR A 538 -1.23 -34.56 4.13
N LYS A 539 -1.15 -35.86 3.82
CA LYS A 539 -2.27 -36.81 3.82
C LYS A 539 -2.02 -37.86 4.89
N LEU A 540 -2.95 -37.98 5.82
CA LEU A 540 -2.91 -38.98 6.89
C LEU A 540 -3.98 -40.05 6.63
N THR A 541 -3.58 -41.32 6.56
CA THR A 541 -4.49 -42.44 6.29
C THR A 541 -4.44 -43.45 7.43
N ARG A 542 -5.62 -43.82 7.93
CA ARG A 542 -5.80 -44.89 8.88
C ARG A 542 -6.93 -45.81 8.44
N GLY A 543 -6.58 -46.93 7.86
CA GLY A 543 -7.55 -47.86 7.25
C GLY A 543 -8.30 -47.21 6.09
N LYS A 544 -9.62 -46.99 6.25
CA LYS A 544 -10.44 -46.31 5.23
C LYS A 544 -10.64 -44.79 5.49
N LYS A 545 -10.13 -44.27 6.60
CA LYS A 545 -10.26 -42.84 6.94
C LYS A 545 -9.03 -42.09 6.48
N THR A 546 -9.25 -41.05 5.68
CA THR A 546 -8.22 -40.14 5.22
C THR A 546 -8.54 -38.73 5.72
N ARG A 547 -7.51 -38.00 6.18
CA ARG A 547 -7.56 -36.57 6.53
C ARG A 547 -6.37 -35.90 5.92
N VAL A 548 -6.46 -34.58 5.70
CA VAL A 548 -5.38 -33.73 5.21
C VAL A 548 -4.97 -32.73 6.26
N ALA A 549 -3.71 -32.30 6.23
CA ALA A 549 -3.18 -31.25 7.10
C ALA A 549 -2.42 -30.21 6.29
N TYR A 550 -2.51 -28.95 6.70
CA TYR A 550 -1.96 -27.77 6.03
C TYR A 550 -0.71 -27.23 6.74
N SER A 551 -0.39 -27.74 7.94
CA SER A 551 0.83 -27.43 8.69
C SER A 551 1.37 -28.66 9.43
N ASP A 552 2.60 -28.53 9.97
CA ASP A 552 3.20 -29.56 10.80
C ASP A 552 2.41 -29.76 12.11
N GLU A 553 1.96 -28.65 12.72
CA GLU A 553 1.18 -28.67 13.95
C GLU A 553 -0.16 -29.38 13.72
N GLU A 554 -0.84 -29.06 12.63
CA GLU A 554 -2.11 -29.69 12.26
C GLU A 554 -1.93 -31.19 11.96
N ARG A 555 -0.83 -31.57 11.28
CA ARG A 555 -0.46 -33.00 11.09
C ARG A 555 -0.33 -33.74 12.41
N ASP A 556 0.38 -33.15 13.37
CA ASP A 556 0.64 -33.80 14.66
C ASP A 556 -0.63 -33.87 15.49
N GLN A 557 -1.48 -32.85 15.46
CA GLN A 557 -2.79 -32.86 16.10
C GLN A 557 -3.72 -33.92 15.49
N ILE A 558 -3.87 -33.94 14.16
CA ILE A 558 -4.68 -34.96 13.46
C ILE A 558 -4.14 -36.37 13.69
N SER A 559 -2.80 -36.52 13.71
CA SER A 559 -2.17 -37.81 14.02
C SER A 559 -2.51 -38.28 15.42
N ALA A 560 -2.50 -37.40 16.41
CA ALA A 560 -2.90 -37.73 17.78
C ALA A 560 -4.39 -38.10 17.87
N GLU A 561 -5.28 -37.34 17.24
CA GLU A 561 -6.71 -37.62 17.18
C GLU A 561 -7.01 -38.97 16.50
N MET A 562 -6.33 -39.24 15.37
CA MET A 562 -6.51 -40.46 14.61
C MET A 562 -5.95 -41.69 15.34
N ARG A 563 -4.96 -41.56 16.21
CA ARG A 563 -4.44 -42.67 17.03
C ARG A 563 -5.47 -43.16 18.03
N GLY A 564 -6.17 -42.24 18.73
CA GLY A 564 -7.11 -42.60 19.79
C GLY A 564 -6.46 -43.54 20.84
N GLU A 565 -7.22 -44.44 21.42
CA GLU A 565 -6.73 -45.42 22.41
C GLU A 565 -6.01 -46.65 21.78
N SER A 566 -5.93 -46.73 20.45
CA SER A 566 -5.36 -47.89 19.73
C SER A 566 -4.06 -47.51 19.04
N ASN A 567 -3.02 -48.36 19.23
CA ASN A 567 -1.68 -48.23 18.62
C ASN A 567 -1.63 -48.56 17.11
N ALA A 568 -2.73 -48.38 16.36
CA ALA A 568 -2.75 -48.65 14.93
C ALA A 568 -1.87 -47.67 14.16
N LYS A 569 -1.10 -48.19 13.20
CA LYS A 569 -0.19 -47.40 12.34
C LYS A 569 -0.99 -46.43 11.49
N ILE A 570 -0.59 -45.15 11.52
CA ILE A 570 -1.06 -44.10 10.62
C ILE A 570 -0.02 -43.96 9.52
N GLU A 571 -0.46 -44.01 8.29
CA GLU A 571 0.36 -43.67 7.13
C GLU A 571 0.28 -42.17 6.87
N ILE A 572 1.43 -41.50 6.90
CA ILE A 572 1.56 -40.06 6.65
C ILE A 572 2.32 -39.88 5.34
N GLN A 573 1.67 -39.33 4.34
CA GLN A 573 2.26 -38.96 3.07
C GLN A 573 2.42 -37.44 3.03
N ARG A 574 3.62 -36.95 2.71
CA ARG A 574 3.85 -35.53 2.40
C ARG A 574 3.68 -35.36 0.90
N TYR A 575 2.84 -34.40 0.50
CA TYR A 575 2.75 -34.00 -0.90
C TYR A 575 3.95 -33.12 -1.26
N LYS A 576 4.68 -33.49 -2.30
CA LYS A 576 5.80 -32.73 -2.85
C LYS A 576 5.34 -31.75 -3.92
N GLY A 577 4.24 -32.06 -4.61
CA GLY A 577 3.65 -31.21 -5.63
C GLY A 577 2.19 -31.58 -5.92
N LEU A 578 1.48 -30.65 -6.54
CA LEU A 578 0.07 -30.80 -6.93
C LEU A 578 -0.16 -31.94 -7.93
N GLY A 579 0.86 -32.29 -8.71
CA GLY A 579 0.81 -33.43 -9.64
C GLY A 579 0.73 -34.80 -8.97
N GLU A 580 0.98 -34.89 -7.66
CA GLU A 580 0.80 -36.13 -6.87
C GLU A 580 -0.65 -36.37 -6.44
N MET A 581 -1.49 -35.31 -6.51
CA MET A 581 -2.91 -35.41 -6.19
C MET A 581 -3.71 -35.95 -7.38
N ASN A 582 -4.61 -36.88 -7.11
CA ASN A 582 -5.60 -37.22 -8.11
C ASN A 582 -6.68 -36.11 -8.24
N LYS A 583 -7.53 -36.21 -9.24
CA LYS A 583 -8.52 -35.18 -9.54
C LYS A 583 -9.54 -34.96 -8.43
N GLU A 584 -9.93 -36.02 -7.72
CA GLU A 584 -10.86 -35.96 -6.60
C GLU A 584 -10.23 -35.27 -5.40
N GLU A 585 -8.99 -35.62 -5.06
CA GLU A 585 -8.23 -34.98 -3.97
C GLU A 585 -8.00 -33.49 -4.24
N LEU A 586 -7.59 -33.17 -5.46
CA LEU A 586 -7.35 -31.76 -5.85
C LEU A 586 -8.65 -30.94 -5.82
N TRP A 587 -9.76 -31.52 -6.26
CA TRP A 587 -11.07 -30.87 -6.16
C TRP A 587 -11.44 -30.62 -4.69
N GLU A 588 -11.49 -31.66 -3.87
CA GLU A 588 -11.97 -31.58 -2.50
C GLU A 588 -11.14 -30.69 -1.58
N THR A 589 -9.84 -30.53 -1.85
CA THR A 589 -8.93 -29.79 -0.98
C THR A 589 -8.60 -28.39 -1.47
N THR A 590 -8.62 -28.15 -2.80
CA THR A 590 -8.00 -26.95 -3.39
C THR A 590 -8.91 -26.22 -4.38
N MET A 591 -9.88 -26.90 -5.01
CA MET A 591 -10.68 -26.30 -6.08
C MET A 591 -12.17 -26.14 -5.73
N ASP A 592 -12.72 -26.96 -4.83
CA ASP A 592 -14.13 -26.83 -4.41
C ASP A 592 -14.36 -25.52 -3.67
N PRO A 593 -15.22 -24.60 -4.19
CA PRO A 593 -15.49 -23.30 -3.56
C PRO A 593 -15.96 -23.38 -2.10
N GLU A 594 -16.60 -24.50 -1.70
CA GLU A 594 -17.14 -24.69 -0.35
C GLU A 594 -16.08 -25.15 0.66
N ARG A 595 -14.97 -25.75 0.19
CA ARG A 595 -13.98 -26.43 1.04
C ARG A 595 -12.57 -25.86 0.95
N ARG A 596 -12.21 -25.29 -0.21
CA ARG A 596 -10.87 -24.77 -0.48
C ARG A 596 -10.51 -23.59 0.42
N THR A 597 -9.23 -23.48 0.72
CA THR A 597 -8.64 -22.29 1.36
C THR A 597 -7.92 -21.46 0.32
N LEU A 598 -8.31 -20.18 0.18
CA LEU A 598 -7.63 -19.21 -0.66
C LEU A 598 -7.10 -18.06 0.20
N ARG A 599 -5.83 -17.69 -0.03
CA ARG A 599 -5.24 -16.49 0.54
C ARG A 599 -5.38 -15.36 -0.47
N ARG A 600 -6.18 -14.35 -0.15
CA ARG A 600 -6.28 -13.14 -0.95
C ARG A 600 -4.97 -12.36 -0.86
N ILE A 601 -4.48 -11.89 -2.00
CA ILE A 601 -3.31 -11.01 -2.07
C ILE A 601 -3.80 -9.58 -1.94
N THR A 602 -3.28 -8.87 -0.96
CA THR A 602 -3.61 -7.47 -0.66
C THR A 602 -2.38 -6.59 -0.82
N LEU A 603 -2.61 -5.33 -1.13
CA LEU A 603 -1.57 -4.31 -1.23
C LEU A 603 -1.84 -3.25 -0.17
N GLU A 604 -1.21 -3.38 1.00
CA GLU A 604 -1.39 -2.44 2.11
C GLU A 604 -0.52 -1.19 1.94
N ASP A 605 0.71 -1.36 1.48
CA ASP A 605 1.66 -0.27 1.18
C ASP A 605 2.40 -0.54 -0.13
N ALA A 606 2.09 0.27 -1.14
CA ALA A 606 2.70 0.15 -2.47
C ALA A 606 4.20 0.49 -2.47
N ARG A 607 4.66 1.40 -1.60
CA ARG A 607 6.08 1.75 -1.48
C ARG A 607 6.87 0.59 -0.90
N ARG A 608 6.37 -0.02 0.18
CA ARG A 608 7.00 -1.20 0.79
C ARG A 608 7.04 -2.38 -0.18
N ALA A 609 5.97 -2.58 -0.94
CA ALA A 609 5.93 -3.61 -1.98
C ALA A 609 6.97 -3.33 -3.08
N ASP A 610 7.08 -2.08 -3.57
CA ASP A 610 8.11 -1.67 -4.55
C ASP A 610 9.51 -1.96 -4.02
N GLU A 611 9.82 -1.56 -2.80
CA GLU A 611 11.11 -1.82 -2.16
C GLU A 611 11.42 -3.32 -2.09
N VAL A 612 10.48 -4.14 -1.63
CA VAL A 612 10.66 -5.59 -1.49
C VAL A 612 10.88 -6.24 -2.86
N PHE A 613 10.08 -5.88 -3.88
CA PHE A 613 10.27 -6.41 -5.23
C PHE A 613 11.60 -5.94 -5.84
N THR A 614 12.00 -4.68 -5.63
CA THR A 614 13.29 -4.16 -6.09
C THR A 614 14.46 -4.91 -5.44
N ILE A 615 14.41 -5.17 -4.13
CA ILE A 615 15.46 -5.91 -3.41
C ILE A 615 15.50 -7.37 -3.87
N LEU A 616 14.38 -8.07 -3.84
CA LEU A 616 14.34 -9.52 -4.06
C LEU A 616 14.46 -9.89 -5.54
N MET A 617 13.88 -9.11 -6.43
CA MET A 617 13.76 -9.41 -7.85
C MET A 617 14.65 -8.53 -8.74
N GLY A 618 15.20 -7.42 -8.20
CA GLY A 618 16.08 -6.48 -8.90
C GLY A 618 17.47 -7.05 -9.24
N GLU A 619 18.32 -6.24 -9.87
CA GLU A 619 19.65 -6.68 -10.34
C GLU A 619 20.70 -6.72 -9.23
N GLN A 620 20.59 -5.85 -8.24
CA GLN A 620 21.56 -5.73 -7.15
C GLN A 620 21.54 -6.96 -6.24
N VAL A 621 22.72 -7.55 -6.02
CA VAL A 621 22.85 -8.79 -5.24
C VAL A 621 23.00 -8.50 -3.75
N GLU A 622 23.77 -7.46 -3.37
CA GLU A 622 24.10 -7.20 -1.98
C GLU A 622 22.86 -6.84 -1.13
N PRO A 623 21.94 -5.93 -1.56
CA PRO A 623 20.71 -5.66 -0.80
C PRO A 623 19.84 -6.91 -0.60
N ARG A 624 19.81 -7.81 -1.61
CA ARG A 624 19.09 -9.08 -1.49
C ARG A 624 19.70 -10.01 -0.47
N LYS A 625 21.04 -10.15 -0.47
CA LYS A 625 21.79 -10.97 0.48
C LYS A 625 21.55 -10.48 1.91
N GLU A 626 21.73 -9.19 2.16
CA GLU A 626 21.46 -8.57 3.47
C GLU A 626 20.01 -8.80 3.92
N TRP A 627 19.06 -8.67 3.00
CA TRP A 627 17.64 -8.90 3.29
C TRP A 627 17.40 -10.36 3.70
N ILE A 628 17.98 -11.32 2.97
CA ILE A 628 17.87 -12.76 3.26
C ILE A 628 18.51 -13.06 4.63
N GLU A 629 19.72 -12.58 4.91
CA GLU A 629 20.42 -12.80 6.18
C GLU A 629 19.59 -12.26 7.36
N ARG A 630 19.04 -11.05 7.23
CA ARG A 630 18.23 -10.41 8.28
C ARG A 630 16.92 -11.16 8.54
N ASN A 631 16.31 -11.74 7.50
CA ASN A 631 15.01 -12.40 7.60
C ASN A 631 15.12 -13.94 7.70
N ALA A 632 16.31 -14.51 7.66
CA ALA A 632 16.52 -15.97 7.70
C ALA A 632 15.90 -16.64 8.93
N LYS A 633 15.87 -15.94 10.07
CA LYS A 633 15.26 -16.42 11.33
C LYS A 633 13.74 -16.67 11.24
N TYR A 634 13.07 -16.07 10.23
CA TYR A 634 11.62 -16.25 9.99
C TYR A 634 11.34 -17.32 8.93
N ALA A 635 12.36 -17.88 8.30
CA ALA A 635 12.19 -18.93 7.32
C ALA A 635 11.80 -20.23 8.03
N ILE A 636 10.58 -20.72 7.76
CA ILE A 636 10.03 -21.96 8.27
C ILE A 636 9.94 -22.92 7.07
N ASN A 637 10.25 -24.22 7.30
CA ASN A 637 10.16 -25.28 6.27
C ASN A 637 11.10 -25.07 5.07
N ILE A 638 12.38 -24.85 5.33
CA ILE A 638 13.41 -24.88 4.29
C ILE A 638 13.72 -26.36 3.99
N ASP A 639 13.40 -26.81 2.79
CA ASP A 639 13.83 -28.11 2.30
C ASP A 639 15.34 -28.02 1.95
N PHE A 640 16.17 -28.80 2.64
CA PHE A 640 17.58 -29.00 2.36
C PHE A 640 17.79 -30.21 1.46
#